data_3726dbc6eab5bfcab6aa06b07df4e7ce
#
_entry.id   3726dbc6eab5bfcab6aa06b07df4e7ce
#
_cell.length_a   1.000
_cell.length_b   1.000
_cell.length_c   1.000
_cell.angle_alpha   90.00
_cell.angle_beta   90.00
_cell.angle_gamma   90.00
#
_symmetry.space_group_name_H-M   'P 1'
#
loop_
_entity.id
_entity.type
_entity.pdbx_description
1 polymer ?
#
loop_
_entity_poly.entity_id
_entity_poly.type
_entity_poly.pdbx_seq_one_letter_code
_entity_poly.pdbx_strand_id
1 'polypeptide(L)'
;MSQTHNENSRVKIPAVLHLMRLGYDYLSLKNENWDKPTNIFPEIFIESLCRINPDLSPDDARCLLTDISIELDNEDLGQKFYERLTNQSGGKKLIDFQNFDNNSFHVVTELPCVNGDEEFRPDITLLVNGMPLVFIEVKKPNNKGGIGEERERMDKRAKNPKFRRFINITQFMIFSNNMEYDDGATEPTQGAFYASTAYGKPVFNYFREEHKLNLAELLNTLSDDLENNVLQDNNLPVIKHSPEFISNKAPDTPTNRILTSLLCRERLTFLLQHGLTYVKSNQGALQKHIMRYPQLFATLAIEKHLANGGKKGVIWHTQGSGKTALAYYNTRYLTHYYAKQGIVPKFYFIVDRLDLLKQAQSEFTARDLVVHTIDSREAFAADIKSAQTLHNHAGKAEITVVNIQKFQDDPNVVARNDYDLAIQRVYFLDEVHRSYNPKGSFLANLNQSDVNAVKIGLTGTPLIGVTAGNVNTRELFGDYIHKYYYNASIADGYTLRLIREAISSQYKAELQAALAQLEVEKGSFDRKEIYAHPHFVRPMLDYILDDFAKFRKTNQDDSLGAMVVCDSAEQARQLFEHFQTASDHNFTAALILHDVGTKDERDQWVKDFKAGKIDILFVYNMLLTGFDAPRLKKLYLGRLIKAHNLLQTLTRVNRTYKSYRYGYVVDFADIEREFNKTNRAYWDELSNELGDEIGSYSQLFKTAEEIEQEIADIKNALFDFDTENAEAFCRQISQIEDKKQLLALKKALQTLLAAGFATRTPWAQWPRLPIYLKAMTLRLEKYSGNPTRDAAREADIQELEQMWQEKTDSLVKQGQPVSDDLAAFKWMIEELRVSLFAQELKTPYPVSVKRLLKEWERIQKDF
;
A
#
# COMPACT_ATOMS: atom_id res chain seq x y z
N MET A 1 15.00 33.39 -10.43
CA MET A 1 15.27 32.55 -9.25
C MET A 1 16.74 32.25 -9.29
N SER A 2 17.48 32.38 -8.17
CA SER A 2 18.91 32.15 -8.16
C SER A 2 19.20 30.71 -8.55
N GLN A 3 20.19 30.49 -9.42
CA GLN A 3 20.63 29.13 -9.83
C GLN A 3 21.09 28.26 -8.67
N THR A 4 21.29 28.83 -7.49
CA THR A 4 21.78 28.16 -6.27
C THR A 4 20.73 27.41 -5.47
N HIS A 5 19.42 27.59 -5.70
CA HIS A 5 18.34 26.98 -4.91
C HIS A 5 17.33 26.21 -5.75
N ASN A 6 17.80 25.45 -6.73
CA ASN A 6 16.95 24.63 -7.57
C ASN A 6 17.07 23.12 -7.21
N GLU A 7 16.24 22.28 -7.81
CA GLU A 7 16.21 20.84 -7.64
C GLU A 7 17.55 20.20 -8.05
N ASN A 8 18.12 20.68 -9.12
CA ASN A 8 19.37 20.16 -9.66
C ASN A 8 20.54 20.29 -8.67
N SER A 9 20.70 21.48 -8.06
CA SER A 9 21.80 21.74 -7.12
C SER A 9 21.61 21.06 -5.75
N ARG A 10 20.36 20.88 -5.32
CA ARG A 10 20.07 20.36 -3.98
C ARG A 10 19.90 18.85 -3.91
N VAL A 11 19.39 18.23 -4.98
CA VAL A 11 19.05 16.80 -4.93
C VAL A 11 19.61 16.03 -6.10
N LYS A 12 19.34 16.44 -7.34
CA LYS A 12 19.67 15.67 -8.55
C LYS A 12 21.18 15.44 -8.70
N ILE A 13 21.98 16.52 -8.77
CA ILE A 13 23.43 16.37 -8.97
C ILE A 13 24.10 15.68 -7.76
N PRO A 14 23.81 16.05 -6.49
CA PRO A 14 24.27 15.26 -5.35
C PRO A 14 23.94 13.77 -5.44
N ALA A 15 22.75 13.40 -5.89
CA ALA A 15 22.33 12.01 -6.10
C ALA A 15 23.17 11.31 -7.19
N VAL A 16 23.41 11.98 -8.32
CA VAL A 16 24.29 11.44 -9.39
C VAL A 16 25.69 11.19 -8.86
N LEU A 17 26.29 12.16 -8.15
CA LEU A 17 27.61 11.98 -7.57
C LEU A 17 27.65 10.86 -6.53
N HIS A 18 26.56 10.69 -5.78
CA HIS A 18 26.44 9.58 -4.84
C HIS A 18 26.39 8.22 -5.54
N LEU A 19 25.63 8.11 -6.65
CA LEU A 19 25.61 6.91 -7.48
C LEU A 19 26.99 6.59 -8.08
N MET A 20 27.74 7.61 -8.50
CA MET A 20 29.12 7.42 -8.93
C MET A 20 30.01 6.87 -7.81
N ARG A 21 29.84 7.35 -6.58
CA ARG A 21 30.52 6.78 -5.41
C ARG A 21 30.12 5.33 -5.14
N LEU A 22 28.91 4.92 -5.50
CA LEU A 22 28.43 3.52 -5.45
C LEU A 22 28.96 2.68 -6.60
N GLY A 23 29.80 3.26 -7.50
CA GLY A 23 30.44 2.55 -8.59
C GLY A 23 29.69 2.59 -9.93
N TYR A 24 28.79 3.55 -10.14
CA TYR A 24 28.18 3.81 -11.45
C TYR A 24 29.02 4.84 -12.21
N ASP A 25 29.29 4.58 -13.48
CA ASP A 25 30.01 5.51 -14.35
C ASP A 25 29.03 6.55 -14.93
N TYR A 26 29.36 7.84 -14.79
CA TYR A 26 28.54 8.90 -15.39
C TYR A 26 28.72 8.90 -16.91
N LEU A 27 27.57 8.88 -17.63
CA LEU A 27 27.53 8.88 -19.08
C LEU A 27 26.86 10.17 -19.58
N SER A 28 27.63 10.97 -20.33
CA SER A 28 27.12 12.20 -20.94
C SER A 28 26.39 11.91 -22.25
N LEU A 29 25.14 12.34 -22.37
CA LEU A 29 24.36 12.19 -23.60
C LEU A 29 24.88 12.99 -24.79
N LYS A 30 25.83 13.93 -24.58
CA LYS A 30 26.37 14.75 -25.66
C LYS A 30 27.21 13.97 -26.66
N ASN A 31 27.83 12.90 -26.21
CA ASN A 31 28.80 12.11 -26.99
C ASN A 31 28.34 10.68 -27.24
N GLU A 32 27.13 10.31 -26.79
CA GLU A 32 26.64 8.93 -26.81
C GLU A 32 25.46 8.76 -27.77
N ASN A 33 25.40 7.57 -28.37
CA ASN A 33 24.27 7.16 -29.18
C ASN A 33 23.46 6.10 -28.45
N TRP A 34 22.12 6.24 -28.45
CA TRP A 34 21.22 5.23 -27.93
C TRP A 34 20.07 4.97 -28.91
N ASP A 35 19.49 3.78 -28.82
CA ASP A 35 18.28 3.43 -29.55
C ASP A 35 17.09 4.18 -28.98
N LYS A 36 16.59 5.18 -29.69
CA LYS A 36 15.51 6.06 -29.21
C LYS A 36 14.23 5.33 -28.79
N PRO A 37 13.79 4.27 -29.53
CA PRO A 37 12.59 3.51 -29.14
C PRO A 37 12.71 2.77 -27.81
N THR A 38 13.86 2.21 -27.49
CA THR A 38 14.07 1.37 -26.30
C THR A 38 14.90 2.04 -25.21
N ASN A 39 15.57 3.14 -25.51
CA ASN A 39 16.56 3.81 -24.67
C ASN A 39 17.76 2.93 -24.30
N ILE A 40 18.02 1.84 -25.02
CA ILE A 40 19.21 0.99 -24.85
C ILE A 40 20.40 1.66 -25.54
N PHE A 41 21.59 1.57 -24.94
CA PHE A 41 22.86 2.03 -25.49
C PHE A 41 23.54 0.87 -26.21
N PRO A 42 23.48 0.78 -27.59
CA PRO A 42 23.85 -0.42 -28.33
C PRO A 42 25.31 -0.80 -28.15
N GLU A 43 26.24 0.16 -28.13
CA GLU A 43 27.67 -0.12 -28.00
C GLU A 43 28.00 -0.73 -26.65
N ILE A 44 27.50 -0.13 -25.57
CA ILE A 44 27.64 -0.64 -24.20
C ILE A 44 26.98 -2.01 -24.06
N PHE A 45 25.79 -2.17 -24.65
CA PHE A 45 25.06 -3.43 -24.62
C PHE A 45 25.86 -4.56 -25.31
N ILE A 46 26.32 -4.34 -26.53
CA ILE A 46 27.05 -5.33 -27.29
C ILE A 46 28.35 -5.72 -26.58
N GLU A 47 29.15 -4.73 -26.16
CA GLU A 47 30.41 -4.96 -25.44
C GLU A 47 30.17 -5.76 -24.17
N SER A 48 29.19 -5.33 -23.35
CA SER A 48 28.86 -6.00 -22.10
C SER A 48 28.40 -7.44 -22.30
N LEU A 49 27.51 -7.68 -23.30
CA LEU A 49 27.01 -9.02 -23.57
C LEU A 49 28.07 -9.94 -24.07
N CYS A 50 28.98 -9.49 -24.95
CA CYS A 50 30.12 -10.29 -25.40
C CYS A 50 31.08 -10.62 -24.25
N ARG A 51 31.22 -9.70 -23.27
CA ARG A 51 32.08 -9.96 -22.09
C ARG A 51 31.48 -11.02 -21.17
N ILE A 52 30.16 -10.96 -20.88
CA ILE A 52 29.52 -11.92 -19.98
C ILE A 52 29.10 -13.24 -20.65
N ASN A 53 29.15 -13.31 -21.99
CA ASN A 53 28.89 -14.51 -22.79
C ASN A 53 30.04 -14.70 -23.79
N PRO A 54 31.12 -15.43 -23.44
CA PRO A 54 32.31 -15.52 -24.27
C PRO A 54 32.09 -16.09 -25.69
N ASP A 55 31.01 -16.87 -25.84
CA ASP A 55 30.66 -17.49 -27.14
C ASP A 55 29.71 -16.59 -27.99
N LEU A 56 29.41 -15.39 -27.55
CA LEU A 56 28.50 -14.46 -28.24
C LEU A 56 29.28 -13.54 -29.16
N SER A 57 28.95 -13.57 -30.46
CA SER A 57 29.53 -12.61 -31.42
C SER A 57 28.83 -11.23 -31.31
N PRO A 58 29.51 -10.14 -31.72
CA PRO A 58 28.86 -8.82 -31.78
C PRO A 58 27.61 -8.78 -32.66
N ASP A 59 27.56 -9.57 -33.74
CA ASP A 59 26.38 -9.63 -34.62
C ASP A 59 25.22 -10.36 -33.96
N ASP A 60 25.50 -11.43 -33.21
CA ASP A 60 24.47 -12.08 -32.40
C ASP A 60 23.93 -11.16 -31.29
N ALA A 61 24.79 -10.33 -30.68
CA ALA A 61 24.35 -9.32 -29.69
C ALA A 61 23.46 -8.25 -30.32
N ARG A 62 23.70 -7.84 -31.57
CA ARG A 62 22.81 -6.96 -32.34
C ARG A 62 21.47 -7.62 -32.65
N CYS A 63 21.46 -8.90 -32.99
CA CYS A 63 20.22 -9.64 -33.17
C CYS A 63 19.40 -9.68 -31.87
N LEU A 64 20.06 -9.93 -30.72
CA LEU A 64 19.40 -9.88 -29.39
C LEU A 64 18.79 -8.52 -29.08
N LEU A 65 19.46 -7.43 -29.46
CA LEU A 65 18.90 -6.09 -29.26
C LEU A 65 17.61 -5.90 -30.06
N THR A 66 17.58 -6.43 -31.30
CA THR A 66 16.37 -6.41 -32.14
C THR A 66 15.25 -7.25 -31.53
N ASP A 67 15.55 -8.44 -31.02
CA ASP A 67 14.59 -9.32 -30.37
C ASP A 67 13.97 -8.62 -29.11
N ILE A 68 14.82 -7.99 -28.29
CA ILE A 68 14.40 -7.24 -27.12
C ILE A 68 13.49 -6.08 -27.53
N SER A 69 13.83 -5.34 -28.60
CA SER A 69 13.01 -4.25 -29.08
C SER A 69 11.58 -4.71 -29.45
N ILE A 70 11.46 -5.90 -30.04
CA ILE A 70 10.17 -6.52 -30.39
C ILE A 70 9.43 -6.98 -29.10
N GLU A 71 10.14 -7.59 -28.16
CA GLU A 71 9.53 -8.05 -26.89
C GLU A 71 8.98 -6.90 -26.08
N LEU A 72 9.63 -5.73 -26.08
CA LEU A 72 9.20 -4.56 -25.35
C LEU A 72 7.90 -3.92 -25.89
N ASP A 73 7.42 -4.33 -27.06
CA ASP A 73 6.12 -3.92 -27.59
C ASP A 73 4.95 -4.77 -27.09
N ASN A 74 5.21 -5.89 -26.42
CA ASN A 74 4.16 -6.76 -25.89
C ASN A 74 3.33 -6.03 -24.81
N GLU A 75 2.05 -6.39 -24.70
CA GLU A 75 1.14 -5.93 -23.63
C GLU A 75 1.22 -6.84 -22.41
N ASP A 76 2.43 -7.01 -21.87
CA ASP A 76 2.71 -7.92 -20.75
C ASP A 76 3.50 -7.26 -19.61
N LEU A 77 3.50 -5.94 -19.51
CA LEU A 77 4.29 -5.18 -18.52
C LEU A 77 5.79 -5.51 -18.51
N GLY A 78 6.31 -6.03 -19.63
CA GLY A 78 7.68 -6.49 -19.74
C GLY A 78 7.95 -7.84 -19.08
N GLN A 79 6.93 -8.70 -18.91
CA GLN A 79 7.10 -10.02 -18.30
C GLN A 79 8.09 -10.87 -19.07
N LYS A 80 7.95 -10.97 -20.41
CA LYS A 80 8.86 -11.73 -21.24
C LYS A 80 10.29 -11.19 -21.18
N PHE A 81 10.44 -9.86 -21.22
CA PHE A 81 11.73 -9.22 -21.05
C PHE A 81 12.35 -9.54 -19.69
N TYR A 82 11.57 -9.48 -18.61
CA TYR A 82 12.04 -9.82 -17.27
C TYR A 82 12.44 -11.30 -17.13
N GLU A 83 11.67 -12.21 -17.74
CA GLU A 83 12.01 -13.64 -17.80
C GLU A 83 13.35 -13.86 -18.52
N ARG A 84 13.58 -13.17 -19.65
CA ARG A 84 14.87 -13.18 -20.36
C ARG A 84 15.99 -12.56 -19.51
N LEU A 85 15.72 -11.42 -18.86
CA LEU A 85 16.68 -10.71 -18.01
C LEU A 85 17.20 -11.59 -16.86
N THR A 86 16.32 -12.38 -16.25
CA THR A 86 16.63 -13.22 -15.09
C THR A 86 17.07 -14.65 -15.45
N ASN A 87 16.95 -15.06 -16.71
CA ASN A 87 17.36 -16.39 -17.15
C ASN A 87 18.88 -16.55 -17.09
N GLN A 88 19.34 -17.52 -16.32
CA GLN A 88 20.76 -17.87 -16.18
C GLN A 88 21.10 -19.25 -16.74
N SER A 89 20.11 -19.99 -17.27
CA SER A 89 20.25 -21.36 -17.76
C SER A 89 19.94 -21.45 -19.26
N GLY A 90 20.83 -22.04 -20.04
CA GLY A 90 20.60 -22.50 -21.40
C GLY A 90 20.45 -21.41 -22.48
N GLY A 91 20.83 -20.19 -22.25
CA GLY A 91 20.72 -19.05 -23.14
C GLY A 91 21.80 -18.01 -22.96
N LYS A 92 21.74 -16.99 -23.84
CA LYS A 92 22.60 -15.80 -23.74
C LYS A 92 22.11 -14.92 -22.56
N LYS A 93 22.96 -14.74 -21.56
CA LYS A 93 22.65 -13.93 -20.38
C LYS A 93 22.59 -12.45 -20.74
N LEU A 94 21.58 -11.73 -20.29
CA LEU A 94 21.54 -10.25 -20.34
C LEU A 94 22.24 -9.62 -19.14
N ILE A 95 22.26 -10.29 -18.00
CA ILE A 95 22.95 -9.89 -16.77
C ILE A 95 23.67 -11.12 -16.21
N ASP A 96 24.91 -10.94 -15.78
CA ASP A 96 25.62 -11.96 -14.99
C ASP A 96 25.29 -11.78 -13.52
N PHE A 97 24.33 -12.56 -13.01
CA PHE A 97 23.95 -12.55 -11.59
C PHE A 97 24.88 -13.37 -10.71
N GLN A 98 25.74 -14.20 -11.28
CA GLN A 98 26.72 -15.00 -10.52
C GLN A 98 27.95 -14.16 -10.15
N ASN A 99 28.43 -13.36 -11.10
CA ASN A 99 29.50 -12.39 -10.93
C ASN A 99 28.98 -11.03 -11.34
N PHE A 100 28.19 -10.39 -10.44
CA PHE A 100 27.46 -9.18 -10.80
C PHE A 100 28.36 -8.03 -11.24
N ASP A 101 29.58 -7.94 -10.73
CA ASP A 101 30.57 -6.93 -11.10
C ASP A 101 31.11 -7.09 -12.53
N ASN A 102 30.86 -8.21 -13.20
CA ASN A 102 31.16 -8.37 -14.62
C ASN A 102 30.26 -7.53 -15.54
N ASN A 103 29.14 -7.02 -15.00
CA ASN A 103 28.25 -6.15 -15.76
C ASN A 103 28.82 -4.72 -15.84
N SER A 104 28.28 -3.92 -16.77
CA SER A 104 28.55 -2.49 -16.86
C SER A 104 27.43 -1.72 -16.17
N PHE A 105 27.80 -0.66 -15.44
CA PHE A 105 26.87 0.13 -14.66
C PHE A 105 27.06 1.61 -14.95
N HIS A 106 26.01 2.27 -15.46
CA HIS A 106 26.11 3.68 -15.80
C HIS A 106 24.93 4.45 -15.21
N VAL A 107 25.16 5.74 -15.01
CA VAL A 107 24.16 6.73 -14.63
C VAL A 107 24.06 7.82 -15.66
N VAL A 108 22.85 8.14 -16.08
CA VAL A 108 22.54 9.15 -17.12
C VAL A 108 21.52 10.13 -16.55
N THR A 109 21.71 11.42 -16.85
CA THR A 109 20.74 12.46 -16.49
C THR A 109 19.86 12.80 -17.70
N GLU A 110 18.57 12.99 -17.45
CA GLU A 110 17.59 13.49 -18.43
C GLU A 110 17.54 12.72 -19.76
N LEU A 111 17.67 11.38 -19.69
CA LEU A 111 17.57 10.52 -20.87
C LEU A 111 16.19 10.67 -21.52
N PRO A 112 16.08 11.19 -22.78
CA PRO A 112 14.79 11.44 -23.39
C PRO A 112 14.09 10.11 -23.72
N CYS A 113 12.88 9.95 -23.22
CA CYS A 113 11.96 8.91 -23.64
C CYS A 113 11.02 9.53 -24.69
N VAL A 114 11.27 9.25 -25.95
CA VAL A 114 10.57 9.86 -27.08
C VAL A 114 9.68 8.83 -27.76
N ASN A 115 8.42 9.21 -28.03
CA ASN A 115 7.55 8.42 -28.89
C ASN A 115 6.63 9.32 -29.73
N GLY A 116 7.02 9.53 -30.97
CA GLY A 116 6.35 10.48 -31.85
C GLY A 116 6.48 11.91 -31.33
N ASP A 117 5.36 12.58 -31.11
CA ASP A 117 5.33 13.97 -30.64
C ASP A 117 5.37 14.11 -29.11
N GLU A 118 5.42 13.01 -28.37
CA GLU A 118 5.44 13.01 -26.90
C GLU A 118 6.82 12.64 -26.39
N GLU A 119 7.30 13.41 -25.45
CA GLU A 119 8.59 13.23 -24.79
C GLU A 119 8.46 13.49 -23.29
N PHE A 120 9.14 12.68 -22.49
CA PHE A 120 9.47 13.05 -21.13
C PHE A 120 10.91 12.64 -20.81
N ARG A 121 11.48 13.27 -19.79
CA ARG A 121 12.87 13.04 -19.38
C ARG A 121 12.89 12.72 -17.91
N PRO A 122 13.21 11.46 -17.55
CA PRO A 122 13.55 11.10 -16.19
C PRO A 122 14.70 11.95 -15.65
N ASP A 123 14.65 12.34 -14.36
CA ASP A 123 15.76 13.07 -13.77
C ASP A 123 17.06 12.29 -13.83
N ILE A 124 17.02 11.00 -13.47
CA ILE A 124 18.17 10.09 -13.46
C ILE A 124 17.72 8.72 -13.96
N THR A 125 18.51 8.11 -14.82
CA THR A 125 18.30 6.73 -15.31
C THR A 125 19.55 5.90 -15.04
N LEU A 126 19.39 4.68 -14.49
CA LEU A 126 20.48 3.73 -14.32
C LEU A 126 20.45 2.68 -15.42
N LEU A 127 21.63 2.46 -15.98
CA LEU A 127 21.85 1.45 -16.99
C LEU A 127 22.62 0.28 -16.39
N VAL A 128 22.18 -0.95 -16.70
CA VAL A 128 22.96 -2.16 -16.51
C VAL A 128 23.16 -2.79 -17.88
N ASN A 129 24.41 -2.99 -18.28
CA ASN A 129 24.78 -3.46 -19.63
C ASN A 129 24.09 -2.63 -20.74
N GLY A 130 24.03 -1.32 -20.58
CA GLY A 130 23.41 -0.39 -21.52
C GLY A 130 21.87 -0.38 -21.53
N MET A 131 21.21 -1.20 -20.72
CA MET A 131 19.75 -1.27 -20.59
C MET A 131 19.25 -0.34 -19.46
N PRO A 132 18.23 0.53 -19.70
CA PRO A 132 17.68 1.47 -18.72
C PRO A 132 16.72 0.76 -17.75
N LEU A 133 17.26 0.12 -16.71
CA LEU A 133 16.49 -0.74 -15.82
C LEU A 133 15.86 -0.04 -14.63
N VAL A 134 16.44 1.09 -14.17
CA VAL A 134 15.93 1.84 -13.02
C VAL A 134 15.80 3.32 -13.36
N PHE A 135 14.69 3.86 -12.95
CA PHE A 135 14.35 5.27 -13.10
C PHE A 135 14.26 5.94 -11.73
N ILE A 136 14.85 7.14 -11.60
CA ILE A 136 14.85 7.91 -10.36
C ILE A 136 14.33 9.31 -10.66
N GLU A 137 13.33 9.72 -9.91
CA GLU A 137 12.78 11.07 -9.93
C GLU A 137 13.02 11.73 -8.58
N VAL A 138 13.50 12.97 -8.59
CA VAL A 138 13.80 13.70 -7.38
C VAL A 138 13.03 15.03 -7.35
N LYS A 139 12.75 15.50 -6.15
CA LYS A 139 12.11 16.79 -5.91
C LYS A 139 12.81 17.53 -4.80
N LYS A 140 12.80 18.86 -4.86
CA LYS A 140 13.41 19.68 -3.80
C LYS A 140 12.62 19.59 -2.50
N PRO A 141 13.29 19.69 -1.32
CA PRO A 141 12.66 19.52 -0.01
C PRO A 141 11.45 20.42 0.27
N ASN A 142 11.46 21.66 -0.22
CA ASN A 142 10.39 22.63 0.04
C ASN A 142 9.11 22.40 -0.78
N ASN A 143 9.09 21.39 -1.64
CA ASN A 143 7.92 21.02 -2.40
C ASN A 143 7.19 19.85 -1.73
N LYS A 144 6.36 20.14 -0.73
CA LYS A 144 5.58 19.11 -0.01
C LYS A 144 4.61 18.33 -0.91
N GLY A 145 4.12 18.96 -2.00
CA GLY A 145 3.26 18.30 -3.00
C GLY A 145 4.02 17.53 -4.08
N GLY A 146 5.35 17.68 -4.16
CA GLY A 146 6.13 17.22 -5.31
C GLY A 146 6.08 15.72 -5.59
N ILE A 147 6.03 14.90 -4.54
CA ILE A 147 5.86 13.44 -4.69
C ILE A 147 4.45 13.10 -5.20
N GLY A 148 3.41 13.77 -4.68
CA GLY A 148 2.04 13.60 -5.15
C GLY A 148 1.89 13.98 -6.63
N GLU A 149 2.41 15.13 -7.01
CA GLU A 149 2.41 15.61 -8.41
C GLU A 149 3.12 14.61 -9.34
N GLU A 150 4.26 14.03 -8.90
CA GLU A 150 5.00 13.10 -9.73
C GLU A 150 4.29 11.74 -9.85
N ARG A 151 3.62 11.29 -8.79
CA ARG A 151 2.72 10.11 -8.85
C ARG A 151 1.63 10.30 -9.92
N GLU A 152 0.99 11.47 -9.94
CA GLU A 152 -0.02 11.79 -10.96
C GLU A 152 0.56 11.83 -12.37
N ARG A 153 1.76 12.41 -12.52
CA ARG A 153 2.47 12.41 -13.82
C ARG A 153 2.79 11.01 -14.29
N MET A 154 3.30 10.16 -13.38
CA MET A 154 3.58 8.75 -13.72
C MET A 154 2.32 7.96 -14.05
N ASP A 155 1.21 8.22 -13.36
CA ASP A 155 -0.08 7.60 -13.70
C ASP A 155 -0.51 7.96 -15.13
N LYS A 156 -0.37 9.23 -15.52
CA LYS A 156 -0.66 9.68 -16.89
C LYS A 156 0.29 9.06 -17.93
N ARG A 157 1.60 8.99 -17.63
CA ARG A 157 2.60 8.36 -18.50
C ARG A 157 2.34 6.86 -18.66
N ALA A 158 2.01 6.19 -17.56
CA ALA A 158 1.73 4.75 -17.54
C ALA A 158 0.51 4.35 -18.36
N LYS A 159 -0.51 5.20 -18.40
CA LYS A 159 -1.73 4.99 -19.22
C LYS A 159 -1.51 5.25 -20.71
N ASN A 160 -0.42 5.88 -21.10
CA ASN A 160 -0.14 6.23 -22.49
C ASN A 160 0.57 5.07 -23.22
N PRO A 161 -0.09 4.40 -24.19
CA PRO A 161 0.50 3.28 -24.92
C PRO A 161 1.80 3.63 -25.65
N LYS A 162 2.03 4.92 -25.95
CA LYS A 162 3.26 5.38 -26.60
C LYS A 162 4.51 5.16 -25.72
N PHE A 163 4.36 5.10 -24.39
CA PHE A 163 5.46 4.83 -23.46
C PHE A 163 5.56 3.36 -23.03
N ARG A 164 4.90 2.43 -23.76
CA ARG A 164 4.89 1.00 -23.43
C ARG A 164 6.31 0.43 -23.29
N ARG A 165 7.20 0.70 -24.22
CA ARG A 165 8.59 0.20 -24.18
C ARG A 165 9.33 0.67 -22.93
N PHE A 166 9.16 1.94 -22.55
CA PHE A 166 9.71 2.47 -21.30
C PHE A 166 9.14 1.73 -20.08
N ILE A 167 7.83 1.53 -20.03
CA ILE A 167 7.18 0.80 -18.94
C ILE A 167 7.68 -0.64 -18.86
N ASN A 168 7.88 -1.29 -19.98
CA ASN A 168 8.28 -2.69 -20.06
C ASN A 168 9.76 -2.92 -19.71
N ILE A 169 10.66 -2.04 -20.15
CA ILE A 169 12.10 -2.19 -19.87
C ILE A 169 12.47 -1.76 -18.44
N THR A 170 11.82 -0.73 -17.91
CA THR A 170 12.08 -0.25 -16.56
C THR A 170 11.59 -1.29 -15.53
N GLN A 171 12.48 -1.73 -14.65
CA GLN A 171 12.15 -2.75 -13.67
C GLN A 171 11.50 -2.14 -12.42
N PHE A 172 12.06 -1.06 -11.90
CA PHE A 172 11.46 -0.29 -10.82
C PHE A 172 11.87 1.18 -10.85
N MET A 173 11.16 1.97 -10.06
CA MET A 173 11.29 3.42 -10.00
C MET A 173 11.54 3.85 -8.56
N ILE A 174 12.31 4.91 -8.36
CA ILE A 174 12.59 5.51 -7.06
C ILE A 174 12.16 6.98 -7.10
N PHE A 175 11.52 7.45 -6.04
CA PHE A 175 11.07 8.83 -5.87
C PHE A 175 11.54 9.37 -4.52
N SER A 176 12.13 10.57 -4.51
CA SER A 176 12.54 11.20 -3.27
C SER A 176 12.42 12.72 -3.36
N ASN A 177 11.97 13.36 -2.28
CA ASN A 177 12.03 14.82 -2.11
C ASN A 177 13.11 15.26 -1.12
N ASN A 178 14.05 14.39 -0.80
CA ASN A 178 15.15 14.60 0.11
C ASN A 178 14.73 15.11 1.51
N MET A 179 13.54 14.74 1.96
CA MET A 179 13.04 15.05 3.29
C MET A 179 13.04 13.80 4.16
N GLU A 180 13.22 14.02 5.45
CA GLU A 180 13.05 12.93 6.42
C GLU A 180 11.59 12.47 6.43
N TYR A 181 11.44 11.23 6.82
CA TYR A 181 10.14 10.63 7.05
C TYR A 181 9.46 11.26 8.27
N ASP A 182 8.20 11.57 8.14
CA ASP A 182 7.37 12.04 9.24
C ASP A 182 6.47 10.90 9.73
N ASP A 183 6.85 10.30 10.85
CA ASP A 183 6.08 9.22 11.49
C ASP A 183 4.69 9.66 11.96
N GLY A 184 4.48 10.97 12.15
CA GLY A 184 3.19 11.55 12.52
C GLY A 184 2.29 11.84 11.32
N ALA A 185 2.80 11.77 10.09
CA ALA A 185 1.99 12.04 8.91
C ALA A 185 0.93 10.95 8.68
N THR A 186 -0.31 11.37 8.46
CA THR A 186 -1.42 10.46 8.14
C THR A 186 -1.33 9.88 6.72
N GLU A 187 -0.63 10.59 5.83
CA GLU A 187 -0.25 10.11 4.50
C GLU A 187 1.23 10.41 4.28
N PRO A 188 2.05 9.42 3.94
CA PRO A 188 3.45 9.66 3.68
C PRO A 188 3.61 10.45 2.38
N THR A 189 3.82 11.76 2.50
CA THR A 189 4.06 12.70 1.40
C THR A 189 5.51 13.11 1.28
N GLN A 190 6.34 12.71 2.23
CA GLN A 190 7.75 13.05 2.35
C GLN A 190 8.59 11.80 2.46
N GLY A 191 9.86 11.89 2.09
CA GLY A 191 10.80 10.80 2.20
C GLY A 191 11.11 10.13 0.87
N ALA A 192 11.25 8.82 0.91
CA ALA A 192 11.70 8.01 -0.18
C ALA A 192 10.68 6.90 -0.50
N PHE A 193 10.36 6.76 -1.77
CA PHE A 193 9.36 5.82 -2.28
C PHE A 193 9.93 5.05 -3.46
N TYR A 194 9.43 3.85 -3.67
CA TYR A 194 9.75 3.04 -4.84
C TYR A 194 8.51 2.29 -5.33
N ALA A 195 8.50 1.98 -6.61
CA ALA A 195 7.39 1.29 -7.25
C ALA A 195 7.89 0.45 -8.42
N SER A 196 7.19 -0.63 -8.76
CA SER A 196 7.28 -1.23 -10.09
C SER A 196 6.52 -0.41 -11.11
N THR A 197 6.82 -0.60 -12.40
CA THR A 197 6.04 -0.02 -13.48
C THR A 197 4.65 -0.67 -13.61
N ALA A 198 3.70 0.05 -14.18
CA ALA A 198 2.32 -0.40 -14.41
C ALA A 198 1.76 0.24 -15.68
N TYR A 199 0.72 -0.35 -16.31
CA TYR A 199 -0.04 0.30 -17.40
C TYR A 199 -1.19 1.19 -16.88
N GLY A 200 -1.28 1.35 -15.60
CA GLY A 200 -2.22 2.21 -14.93
C GLY A 200 -1.54 2.85 -13.74
N LYS A 201 -2.24 2.97 -12.64
CA LYS A 201 -1.75 3.61 -11.42
C LYS A 201 -0.66 2.77 -10.73
N PRO A 202 0.62 3.19 -10.75
CA PRO A 202 1.67 2.49 -10.02
C PRO A 202 1.42 2.52 -8.51
N VAL A 203 1.75 1.44 -7.82
CA VAL A 203 1.67 1.36 -6.37
C VAL A 203 3.02 1.76 -5.77
N PHE A 204 3.07 2.95 -5.19
CA PHE A 204 4.26 3.45 -4.51
C PHE A 204 4.34 2.87 -3.10
N ASN A 205 5.46 2.22 -2.81
CA ASN A 205 5.79 1.72 -1.50
C ASN A 205 6.74 2.70 -0.81
N TYR A 206 6.49 2.98 0.45
CA TYR A 206 7.44 3.69 1.27
C TYR A 206 8.66 2.81 1.55
N PHE A 207 9.86 3.40 1.68
CA PHE A 207 11.08 2.68 1.97
C PHE A 207 11.74 3.18 3.26
N ARG A 208 12.11 2.25 4.14
CA ARG A 208 12.99 2.47 5.28
C ARG A 208 14.14 1.46 5.24
N GLU A 209 15.37 1.91 5.53
CA GLU A 209 16.51 1.03 5.74
C GLU A 209 16.48 0.49 7.17
N GLU A 210 16.50 -0.82 7.32
CA GLU A 210 16.53 -1.49 8.62
C GLU A 210 17.94 -1.95 9.04
N HIS A 211 18.87 -1.98 8.08
CA HIS A 211 20.24 -2.41 8.33
C HIS A 211 21.18 -1.20 8.41
N LYS A 212 22.15 -1.27 9.33
CA LYS A 212 23.25 -0.32 9.33
C LYS A 212 24.24 -0.69 8.23
N LEU A 213 24.16 0.01 7.10
CA LEU A 213 25.07 -0.19 5.98
C LEU A 213 26.47 0.36 6.30
N ASN A 214 27.52 -0.37 5.89
CA ASN A 214 28.88 0.10 6.02
C ASN A 214 29.24 1.00 4.82
N LEU A 215 28.97 2.30 4.98
CA LEU A 215 29.22 3.29 3.91
C LEU A 215 30.69 3.41 3.52
N ALA A 216 31.63 3.09 4.42
CA ALA A 216 33.05 3.14 4.12
C ALA A 216 33.48 2.06 3.11
N GLU A 217 32.82 0.91 3.11
CA GLU A 217 33.05 -0.17 2.15
C GLU A 217 32.27 0.03 0.85
N LEU A 218 31.08 0.64 0.93
CA LEU A 218 30.19 0.78 -0.22
C LEU A 218 30.52 1.97 -1.12
N LEU A 219 31.14 3.03 -0.57
CA LEU A 219 31.31 4.30 -1.27
C LEU A 219 32.77 4.54 -1.65
N ASN A 220 33.03 4.62 -2.95
CA ASN A 220 34.30 5.02 -3.48
C ASN A 220 34.56 6.52 -3.31
N THR A 221 35.83 6.91 -3.27
CA THR A 221 36.23 8.31 -3.36
C THR A 221 36.05 8.81 -4.80
N LEU A 222 35.37 9.94 -4.97
CA LEU A 222 35.22 10.59 -6.24
C LEU A 222 36.31 11.64 -6.46
N SER A 223 36.94 11.63 -7.64
CA SER A 223 37.93 12.66 -7.98
C SER A 223 37.26 13.99 -8.33
N ASP A 224 38.01 15.09 -8.10
CA ASP A 224 37.50 16.43 -8.44
C ASP A 224 37.23 16.60 -9.93
N ASP A 225 37.96 15.92 -10.80
CA ASP A 225 37.77 15.96 -12.25
C ASP A 225 36.43 15.30 -12.65
N LEU A 226 36.06 14.19 -12.06
CA LEU A 226 34.78 13.53 -12.29
C LEU A 226 33.59 14.41 -11.82
N GLU A 227 33.73 15.03 -10.64
CA GLU A 227 32.72 15.98 -10.17
C GLU A 227 32.61 17.19 -11.13
N ASN A 228 33.73 17.76 -11.55
CA ASN A 228 33.74 18.87 -12.49
C ASN A 228 33.09 18.48 -13.84
N ASN A 229 33.38 17.31 -14.36
CA ASN A 229 32.75 16.81 -15.61
C ASN A 229 31.23 16.75 -15.51
N VAL A 230 30.70 16.21 -14.43
CA VAL A 230 29.24 16.17 -14.19
C VAL A 230 28.66 17.58 -14.10
N LEU A 231 29.29 18.48 -13.37
CA LEU A 231 28.83 19.84 -13.22
C LEU A 231 28.87 20.63 -14.54
N GLN A 232 29.93 20.45 -15.35
CA GLN A 232 30.04 21.10 -16.65
C GLN A 232 29.04 20.55 -17.64
N ASP A 233 28.82 19.26 -17.67
CA ASP A 233 27.86 18.61 -18.56
C ASP A 233 26.42 19.10 -18.30
N ASN A 234 26.09 19.31 -17.04
CA ASN A 234 24.77 19.82 -16.60
C ASN A 234 24.71 21.37 -16.57
N ASN A 235 25.71 22.10 -17.04
CA ASN A 235 25.83 23.58 -17.04
C ASN A 235 25.70 24.20 -15.65
N LEU A 236 26.23 23.55 -14.61
CA LEU A 236 26.14 23.95 -13.20
C LEU A 236 27.49 24.12 -12.49
N PRO A 237 28.61 24.55 -13.13
CA PRO A 237 29.91 24.64 -12.46
C PRO A 237 29.89 25.62 -11.26
N VAL A 238 28.98 26.60 -11.27
CA VAL A 238 28.88 27.65 -10.24
C VAL A 238 28.43 27.11 -8.88
N ILE A 239 27.72 25.97 -8.83
CA ILE A 239 27.19 25.44 -7.56
C ILE A 239 28.24 24.70 -6.73
N LYS A 240 29.41 24.36 -7.27
CA LYS A 240 30.44 23.49 -6.63
C LYS A 240 30.77 23.89 -5.19
N HIS A 241 30.84 25.18 -4.94
CA HIS A 241 31.25 25.72 -3.63
C HIS A 241 30.03 26.24 -2.80
N SER A 242 28.80 26.02 -3.26
CA SER A 242 27.67 26.46 -2.46
C SER A 242 27.48 25.55 -1.24
N PRO A 243 27.16 26.11 -0.06
CA PRO A 243 26.99 25.35 1.16
C PRO A 243 25.91 24.26 1.02
N GLU A 244 24.82 24.53 0.30
CA GLU A 244 23.74 23.61 0.08
C GLU A 244 24.16 22.42 -0.78
N PHE A 245 24.95 22.65 -1.82
CA PHE A 245 25.47 21.55 -2.64
C PHE A 245 26.41 20.66 -1.85
N ILE A 246 27.31 21.26 -1.08
CA ILE A 246 28.27 20.54 -0.25
C ILE A 246 27.54 19.69 0.80
N SER A 247 26.56 20.25 1.50
CA SER A 247 25.80 19.53 2.53
C SER A 247 24.97 18.37 1.95
N ASN A 248 24.39 18.55 0.76
CA ASN A 248 23.56 17.51 0.12
C ASN A 248 24.39 16.39 -0.55
N LYS A 249 25.70 16.53 -0.67
CA LYS A 249 26.60 15.42 -1.04
C LYS A 249 26.86 14.43 0.10
N ALA A 250 26.42 14.73 1.32
CA ALA A 250 26.54 13.82 2.44
C ALA A 250 25.79 12.49 2.14
N PRO A 251 26.41 11.35 2.46
CA PRO A 251 25.85 10.04 2.11
C PRO A 251 24.59 9.68 2.93
N ASP A 252 24.36 10.36 4.03
CA ASP A 252 23.27 10.17 4.97
C ASP A 252 22.04 11.05 4.71
N THR A 253 22.04 11.84 3.63
CA THR A 253 20.83 12.55 3.21
C THR A 253 19.74 11.57 2.80
N PRO A 254 18.45 11.90 2.97
CA PRO A 254 17.34 10.98 2.68
C PRO A 254 17.38 10.36 1.27
N THR A 255 17.69 11.15 0.25
CA THR A 255 17.84 10.64 -1.12
C THR A 255 19.04 9.70 -1.24
N ASN A 256 20.19 10.09 -0.73
CA ASN A 256 21.39 9.25 -0.85
C ASN A 256 21.27 7.93 -0.06
N ARG A 257 20.56 7.93 1.07
CA ARG A 257 20.27 6.70 1.83
C ARG A 257 19.45 5.69 1.01
N ILE A 258 18.33 6.11 0.38
CA ILE A 258 17.55 5.17 -0.43
C ILE A 258 18.34 4.68 -1.64
N LEU A 259 19.13 5.54 -2.27
CA LEU A 259 19.99 5.13 -3.39
C LEU A 259 21.00 4.07 -2.94
N THR A 260 21.66 4.27 -1.81
CA THR A 260 22.55 3.24 -1.23
C THR A 260 21.79 1.95 -0.96
N SER A 261 20.64 2.06 -0.30
CA SER A 261 19.85 0.91 0.17
C SER A 261 19.33 0.04 -0.94
N LEU A 262 18.91 0.62 -2.07
CA LEU A 262 18.31 -0.13 -3.18
C LEU A 262 19.31 -0.41 -4.32
N LEU A 263 20.37 0.38 -4.46
CA LEU A 263 21.21 0.41 -5.65
C LEU A 263 22.69 0.06 -5.40
N CYS A 264 23.10 -0.22 -4.16
CA CYS A 264 24.38 -0.91 -3.98
C CYS A 264 24.31 -2.30 -4.66
N ARG A 265 25.46 -2.81 -5.12
CA ARG A 265 25.54 -4.02 -5.99
C ARG A 265 24.73 -5.19 -5.44
N GLU A 266 24.88 -5.50 -4.17
CA GLU A 266 24.20 -6.61 -3.50
C GLU A 266 22.67 -6.45 -3.56
N ARG A 267 22.19 -5.23 -3.19
CA ARG A 267 20.74 -4.97 -3.16
C ARG A 267 20.11 -4.90 -4.56
N LEU A 268 20.80 -4.26 -5.51
CA LEU A 268 20.34 -4.22 -6.88
C LEU A 268 20.24 -5.63 -7.48
N THR A 269 21.27 -6.47 -7.27
CA THR A 269 21.27 -7.87 -7.68
C THR A 269 20.05 -8.60 -7.11
N PHE A 270 19.84 -8.48 -5.79
CA PHE A 270 18.73 -9.13 -5.10
C PHE A 270 17.37 -8.67 -5.66
N LEU A 271 17.17 -7.35 -5.81
CA LEU A 271 15.90 -6.79 -6.28
C LEU A 271 15.60 -7.20 -7.73
N LEU A 272 16.58 -7.11 -8.63
CA LEU A 272 16.40 -7.50 -10.02
C LEU A 272 16.12 -9.00 -10.17
N GLN A 273 16.76 -9.86 -9.39
CA GLN A 273 16.61 -11.31 -9.52
C GLN A 273 15.42 -11.88 -8.75
N HIS A 274 15.14 -11.36 -7.56
CA HIS A 274 14.18 -11.94 -6.60
C HIS A 274 13.08 -10.99 -6.14
N GLY A 275 13.30 -9.67 -6.25
CA GLY A 275 12.39 -8.65 -5.69
C GLY A 275 11.14 -8.36 -6.52
N LEU A 276 11.09 -8.80 -7.77
CA LEU A 276 10.01 -8.53 -8.71
C LEU A 276 9.17 -9.78 -9.01
N THR A 277 7.88 -9.57 -9.21
CA THR A 277 6.95 -10.64 -9.60
C THR A 277 5.79 -10.09 -10.43
N TYR A 278 5.22 -10.95 -11.25
CA TYR A 278 4.02 -10.67 -12.04
C TYR A 278 2.83 -11.38 -11.42
N VAL A 279 1.73 -10.67 -11.25
CA VAL A 279 0.54 -11.14 -10.56
C VAL A 279 -0.67 -10.99 -11.46
N LYS A 280 -1.39 -12.07 -11.70
CA LYS A 280 -2.66 -12.03 -12.43
C LYS A 280 -3.79 -11.69 -11.45
N SER A 281 -4.45 -10.56 -11.66
CA SER A 281 -5.63 -10.22 -10.86
C SER A 281 -6.80 -11.17 -11.11
N ASN A 282 -7.78 -11.17 -10.21
CA ASN A 282 -9.01 -11.96 -10.39
C ASN A 282 -9.81 -11.59 -11.66
N GLN A 283 -9.55 -10.42 -12.23
CA GLN A 283 -10.16 -9.95 -13.48
C GLN A 283 -9.28 -10.25 -14.71
N GLY A 284 -8.18 -10.98 -14.54
CA GLY A 284 -7.26 -11.35 -15.61
C GLY A 284 -6.21 -10.29 -15.96
N ALA A 285 -6.27 -9.09 -15.37
CA ALA A 285 -5.28 -8.05 -15.61
C ALA A 285 -3.94 -8.43 -14.96
N LEU A 286 -2.85 -8.25 -15.71
CA LEU A 286 -1.49 -8.47 -15.23
C LEU A 286 -1.01 -7.24 -14.45
N GLN A 287 -0.36 -7.47 -13.33
CA GLN A 287 0.27 -6.46 -12.49
C GLN A 287 1.72 -6.86 -12.22
N LYS A 288 2.63 -5.90 -12.27
CA LYS A 288 4.02 -6.07 -11.86
C LYS A 288 4.15 -5.56 -10.42
N HIS A 289 4.64 -6.38 -9.54
CA HIS A 289 4.83 -6.05 -8.13
C HIS A 289 6.31 -6.04 -7.78
N ILE A 290 6.72 -5.12 -6.93
CA ILE A 290 8.01 -5.11 -6.27
C ILE A 290 7.85 -5.47 -4.79
N MET A 291 8.80 -6.24 -4.25
CA MET A 291 8.85 -6.61 -2.84
C MET A 291 8.84 -5.36 -1.95
N ARG A 292 7.98 -5.33 -0.94
CA ARG A 292 7.97 -4.26 0.06
C ARG A 292 9.18 -4.37 0.97
N TYR A 293 9.68 -3.25 1.52
CA TYR A 293 10.87 -3.28 2.35
C TYR A 293 10.77 -4.24 3.56
N PRO A 294 9.62 -4.39 4.27
CA PRO A 294 9.55 -5.37 5.35
C PRO A 294 9.69 -6.82 4.85
N GLN A 295 9.26 -7.10 3.61
CA GLN A 295 9.45 -8.42 2.99
C GLN A 295 10.91 -8.63 2.58
N LEU A 296 11.57 -7.58 2.06
CA LEU A 296 12.99 -7.58 1.73
C LEU A 296 13.82 -7.90 2.97
N PHE A 297 13.66 -7.13 4.05
CA PHE A 297 14.44 -7.32 5.26
C PHE A 297 14.10 -8.63 5.99
N ALA A 298 12.84 -9.06 5.96
CA ALA A 298 12.48 -10.37 6.47
C ALA A 298 13.15 -11.50 5.68
N THR A 299 13.25 -11.39 4.34
CA THR A 299 13.94 -12.40 3.52
C THR A 299 15.44 -12.44 3.82
N LEU A 300 16.09 -11.28 3.92
CA LEU A 300 17.52 -11.18 4.31
C LEU A 300 17.76 -11.69 5.74
N ALA A 301 16.83 -11.41 6.66
CA ALA A 301 16.91 -11.92 8.03
C ALA A 301 16.74 -13.45 8.08
N ILE A 302 15.85 -14.03 7.27
CA ILE A 302 15.71 -15.49 7.12
C ILE A 302 17.02 -16.09 6.61
N GLU A 303 17.59 -15.52 5.54
CA GLU A 303 18.88 -15.97 5.00
C GLU A 303 19.98 -15.98 6.07
N LYS A 304 20.15 -14.86 6.78
CA LYS A 304 21.11 -14.71 7.86
C LYS A 304 20.89 -15.72 8.98
N HIS A 305 19.60 -15.95 9.34
CA HIS A 305 19.24 -16.94 10.34
C HIS A 305 19.63 -18.37 9.92
N LEU A 306 19.36 -18.73 8.67
CA LEU A 306 19.73 -20.03 8.09
C LEU A 306 21.27 -20.18 7.96
N ALA A 307 21.98 -19.16 7.53
CA ALA A 307 23.44 -19.16 7.43
C ALA A 307 24.11 -19.37 8.80
N ASN A 308 23.48 -18.89 9.89
CA ASN A 308 23.91 -19.13 11.26
C ASN A 308 23.47 -20.50 11.83
N GLY A 309 22.91 -21.39 11.01
CA GLY A 309 22.44 -22.72 11.42
C GLY A 309 21.07 -22.75 12.10
N GLY A 310 20.35 -21.61 12.11
CA GLY A 310 19.00 -21.54 12.64
C GLY A 310 18.01 -22.33 11.79
N LYS A 311 17.16 -23.13 12.42
CA LYS A 311 16.14 -23.95 11.73
C LYS A 311 14.71 -23.59 12.12
N LYS A 312 14.52 -22.80 13.16
CA LYS A 312 13.21 -22.37 13.66
C LYS A 312 13.25 -20.90 13.97
N GLY A 313 12.17 -20.20 13.65
CA GLY A 313 11.99 -18.82 14.03
C GLY A 313 10.67 -18.24 13.58
N VAL A 314 10.38 -17.04 14.02
CA VAL A 314 9.08 -16.38 13.82
C VAL A 314 9.27 -15.05 13.08
N ILE A 315 8.47 -14.84 12.06
CA ILE A 315 8.26 -13.55 11.43
C ILE A 315 7.01 -12.93 12.05
N TRP A 316 7.22 -11.88 12.83
CA TRP A 316 6.14 -11.14 13.45
C TRP A 316 5.82 -9.90 12.60
N HIS A 317 4.91 -10.05 11.67
CA HIS A 317 4.44 -8.97 10.80
C HIS A 317 2.96 -8.74 10.99
N THR A 318 2.57 -7.47 11.10
CA THR A 318 1.17 -7.10 11.27
C THR A 318 0.28 -7.67 10.17
N GLN A 319 -1.01 -7.72 10.41
CA GLN A 319 -1.97 -8.10 9.39
C GLN A 319 -1.94 -7.09 8.22
N GLY A 320 -2.00 -7.60 6.97
CA GLY A 320 -1.92 -6.76 5.78
C GLY A 320 -0.50 -6.43 5.31
N SER A 321 0.52 -6.80 6.05
CA SER A 321 1.92 -6.63 5.62
C SER A 321 2.33 -7.51 4.42
N GLY A 322 1.50 -8.48 4.03
CA GLY A 322 1.78 -9.38 2.91
C GLY A 322 2.58 -10.62 3.30
N LYS A 323 2.27 -11.26 4.44
CA LYS A 323 2.93 -12.51 4.89
C LYS A 323 2.87 -13.65 3.87
N THR A 324 1.74 -13.84 3.17
CA THR A 324 1.62 -14.84 2.10
C THR A 324 2.54 -14.52 0.91
N ALA A 325 2.64 -13.25 0.53
CA ALA A 325 3.59 -12.82 -0.50
C ALA A 325 5.04 -13.01 -0.05
N LEU A 326 5.34 -12.79 1.24
CA LEU A 326 6.66 -13.09 1.81
C LEU A 326 7.02 -14.58 1.64
N ALA A 327 6.08 -15.51 1.91
CA ALA A 327 6.30 -16.93 1.68
C ALA A 327 6.57 -17.23 0.20
N TYR A 328 5.84 -16.58 -0.72
CA TYR A 328 6.11 -16.68 -2.16
C TYR A 328 7.54 -16.25 -2.52
N TYR A 329 7.95 -15.06 -2.09
CA TYR A 329 9.29 -14.54 -2.39
C TYR A 329 10.36 -15.46 -1.81
N ASN A 330 10.16 -15.95 -0.58
CA ASN A 330 11.10 -16.88 0.04
C ASN A 330 11.13 -18.26 -0.63
N THR A 331 10.02 -18.75 -1.17
CA THR A 331 10.02 -19.99 -1.97
C THR A 331 10.97 -19.84 -3.17
N ARG A 332 10.90 -18.73 -3.90
CA ARG A 332 11.82 -18.47 -5.02
C ARG A 332 13.27 -18.23 -4.56
N TYR A 333 13.44 -17.39 -3.56
CA TYR A 333 14.76 -17.00 -3.06
C TYR A 333 15.51 -18.19 -2.46
N LEU A 334 14.87 -18.96 -1.57
CA LEU A 334 15.48 -20.11 -0.91
C LEU A 334 15.73 -21.27 -1.88
N THR A 335 14.97 -21.39 -2.97
CA THR A 335 15.32 -22.31 -4.06
C THR A 335 16.71 -21.98 -4.59
N HIS A 336 16.99 -20.72 -4.86
CA HIS A 336 18.30 -20.28 -5.31
C HIS A 336 19.40 -20.41 -4.23
N TYR A 337 19.07 -20.05 -2.99
CA TYR A 337 19.97 -20.16 -1.83
C TYR A 337 20.46 -21.59 -1.61
N TYR A 338 19.55 -22.58 -1.63
CA TYR A 338 19.90 -23.98 -1.45
C TYR A 338 20.53 -24.59 -2.70
N ALA A 339 20.15 -24.15 -3.90
CA ALA A 339 20.78 -24.60 -5.15
C ALA A 339 22.28 -24.29 -5.17
N LYS A 340 22.72 -23.14 -4.64
CA LYS A 340 24.16 -22.82 -4.49
C LYS A 340 24.90 -23.78 -3.57
N GLN A 341 24.19 -24.47 -2.68
CA GLN A 341 24.75 -25.46 -1.75
C GLN A 341 24.59 -26.89 -2.27
N GLY A 342 24.03 -27.09 -3.47
CA GLY A 342 23.74 -28.41 -4.04
C GLY A 342 22.60 -29.17 -3.32
N ILE A 343 21.77 -28.43 -2.58
CA ILE A 343 20.64 -28.95 -1.82
C ILE A 343 19.35 -28.60 -2.56
N VAL A 344 18.40 -29.53 -2.64
CA VAL A 344 17.08 -29.30 -3.24
C VAL A 344 16.05 -29.00 -2.14
N PRO A 345 15.44 -27.80 -2.16
CA PRO A 345 14.41 -27.46 -1.18
C PRO A 345 13.03 -27.99 -1.60
N LYS A 346 12.20 -28.33 -0.60
CA LYS A 346 10.78 -28.66 -0.74
C LYS A 346 9.96 -27.78 0.20
N PHE A 347 8.98 -27.06 -0.35
CA PHE A 347 8.26 -26.03 0.39
C PHE A 347 6.84 -26.44 0.75
N TYR A 348 6.46 -26.12 1.99
CA TYR A 348 5.12 -26.32 2.52
C TYR A 348 4.58 -25.01 3.11
N PHE A 349 3.32 -24.72 2.82
CA PHE A 349 2.59 -23.63 3.46
C PHE A 349 1.43 -24.22 4.28
N ILE A 350 1.56 -24.15 5.59
CA ILE A 350 0.63 -24.80 6.52
C ILE A 350 -0.32 -23.77 7.09
N VAL A 351 -1.62 -24.01 6.91
CA VAL A 351 -2.70 -23.16 7.41
C VAL A 351 -3.61 -23.94 8.35
N ASP A 352 -4.27 -23.23 9.27
CA ASP A 352 -5.19 -23.80 10.24
C ASP A 352 -6.64 -23.90 9.75
N ARG A 353 -6.99 -23.25 8.61
CA ARG A 353 -8.37 -23.13 8.14
C ARG A 353 -8.50 -23.31 6.63
N LEU A 354 -9.66 -23.84 6.20
CA LEU A 354 -9.93 -24.09 4.78
C LEU A 354 -10.07 -22.82 3.94
N ASP A 355 -10.57 -21.74 4.50
CA ASP A 355 -10.63 -20.43 3.84
C ASP A 355 -9.23 -19.86 3.58
N LEU A 356 -8.31 -19.97 4.53
CA LEU A 356 -6.91 -19.58 4.36
C LEU A 356 -6.19 -20.47 3.34
N LEU A 357 -6.53 -21.76 3.25
CA LEU A 357 -6.00 -22.64 2.22
C LEU A 357 -6.37 -22.16 0.82
N LYS A 358 -7.65 -21.87 0.58
CA LYS A 358 -8.12 -21.34 -0.71
C LYS A 358 -7.48 -19.98 -1.04
N GLN A 359 -7.35 -19.10 -0.04
CA GLN A 359 -6.70 -17.82 -0.20
C GLN A 359 -5.22 -17.99 -0.58
N ALA A 360 -4.48 -18.81 0.13
CA ALA A 360 -3.07 -19.08 -0.16
C ALA A 360 -2.87 -19.69 -1.55
N GLN A 361 -3.71 -20.64 -1.94
CA GLN A 361 -3.71 -21.20 -3.29
C GLN A 361 -3.88 -20.11 -4.36
N SER A 362 -4.92 -19.28 -4.21
CA SER A 362 -5.20 -18.19 -5.15
C SER A 362 -4.02 -17.22 -5.26
N GLU A 363 -3.45 -16.82 -4.12
CA GLU A 363 -2.32 -15.89 -4.05
C GLU A 363 -1.03 -16.45 -4.70
N PHE A 364 -0.72 -17.72 -4.47
CA PHE A 364 0.46 -18.36 -5.07
C PHE A 364 0.27 -18.61 -6.57
N THR A 365 -0.91 -19.11 -6.97
CA THR A 365 -1.22 -19.35 -8.38
C THR A 365 -1.25 -18.04 -9.18
N ALA A 366 -1.78 -16.96 -8.60
CA ALA A 366 -1.78 -15.63 -9.24
C ALA A 366 -0.37 -15.13 -9.56
N ARG A 367 0.66 -15.64 -8.85
CA ARG A 367 2.09 -15.33 -9.05
C ARG A 367 2.86 -16.39 -9.84
N ASP A 368 2.15 -17.23 -10.59
CA ASP A 368 2.71 -18.32 -11.41
C ASP A 368 3.51 -19.37 -10.63
N LEU A 369 3.24 -19.54 -9.33
CA LEU A 369 3.79 -20.64 -8.56
C LEU A 369 2.92 -21.89 -8.78
N VAL A 370 3.53 -23.03 -8.97
CA VAL A 370 2.81 -24.30 -9.03
C VAL A 370 2.37 -24.67 -7.61
N VAL A 371 1.08 -24.87 -7.42
CA VAL A 371 0.49 -25.12 -6.09
C VAL A 371 -0.10 -26.52 -6.04
N HIS A 372 0.39 -27.31 -5.10
CA HIS A 372 -0.18 -28.61 -4.75
C HIS A 372 -0.99 -28.48 -3.46
N THR A 373 -2.07 -29.24 -3.36
CA THR A 373 -2.86 -29.35 -2.13
C THR A 373 -2.88 -30.77 -1.65
N ILE A 374 -2.68 -30.91 -0.36
CA ILE A 374 -2.76 -32.21 0.30
C ILE A 374 -3.99 -32.22 1.19
N ASP A 375 -4.86 -33.19 0.92
CA ASP A 375 -6.18 -33.32 1.56
C ASP A 375 -6.28 -34.49 2.55
N SER A 376 -5.28 -35.38 2.60
CA SER A 376 -5.26 -36.51 3.52
C SER A 376 -3.93 -36.62 4.28
N ARG A 377 -3.98 -37.31 5.43
CA ARG A 377 -2.82 -37.57 6.30
C ARG A 377 -1.80 -38.46 5.61
N GLU A 378 -2.32 -39.51 4.97
CA GLU A 378 -1.52 -40.51 4.26
C GLU A 378 -0.77 -39.85 3.09
N ALA A 379 -1.44 -38.99 2.34
CA ALA A 379 -0.85 -38.24 1.26
C ALA A 379 0.24 -37.28 1.77
N PHE A 380 0.02 -36.60 2.91
CA PHE A 380 1.03 -35.74 3.51
C PHE A 380 2.24 -36.50 4.02
N ALA A 381 2.03 -37.62 4.72
CA ALA A 381 3.10 -38.46 5.18
C ALA A 381 3.90 -39.06 4.02
N ALA A 382 3.24 -39.44 2.93
CA ALA A 382 3.88 -39.93 1.72
C ALA A 382 4.69 -38.84 1.01
N ASP A 383 4.13 -37.65 0.92
CA ASP A 383 4.78 -36.49 0.25
C ASP A 383 6.03 -36.00 1.00
N ILE A 384 6.00 -35.93 2.33
CA ILE A 384 7.18 -35.59 3.15
C ILE A 384 8.32 -36.60 2.94
N LYS A 385 8.01 -37.86 2.80
CA LYS A 385 8.99 -38.94 2.61
C LYS A 385 9.44 -39.11 1.17
N SER A 386 8.70 -38.53 0.22
CA SER A 386 9.02 -38.65 -1.20
C SER A 386 10.30 -37.92 -1.50
N ALA A 387 11.20 -38.56 -2.22
CA ALA A 387 12.37 -37.94 -2.83
C ALA A 387 12.02 -37.06 -4.03
N GLN A 388 10.78 -37.09 -4.50
CA GLN A 388 10.30 -36.22 -5.55
C GLN A 388 10.10 -34.81 -5.01
N THR A 389 10.90 -33.88 -5.48
CA THR A 389 10.91 -32.48 -5.04
C THR A 389 10.12 -31.58 -5.95
N LEU A 390 9.98 -31.93 -7.23
CA LEU A 390 9.16 -31.24 -8.21
C LEU A 390 8.18 -32.21 -8.85
N HIS A 391 6.92 -31.81 -8.88
CA HIS A 391 5.82 -32.57 -9.49
C HIS A 391 5.46 -32.04 -10.88
N ASN A 392 6.05 -30.89 -11.28
CA ASN A 392 5.82 -30.30 -12.58
C ASN A 392 7.00 -30.57 -13.53
N HIS A 393 6.68 -30.86 -14.80
CA HIS A 393 7.69 -31.13 -15.83
C HIS A 393 8.40 -29.86 -16.35
N ALA A 394 7.90 -28.67 -15.99
CA ALA A 394 8.46 -27.40 -16.44
C ALA A 394 9.60 -26.88 -15.53
N GLY A 395 9.93 -27.56 -14.45
CA GLY A 395 10.95 -27.14 -13.47
C GLY A 395 10.60 -25.82 -12.74
N LYS A 396 9.32 -25.42 -12.76
CA LYS A 396 8.87 -24.22 -12.06
C LYS A 396 8.93 -24.42 -10.56
N ALA A 397 9.19 -23.32 -9.84
CA ALA A 397 9.10 -23.34 -8.38
C ALA A 397 7.67 -23.71 -7.93
N GLU A 398 7.58 -24.53 -6.90
CA GLU A 398 6.30 -25.03 -6.40
C GLU A 398 6.22 -25.03 -4.89
N ILE A 399 4.99 -25.03 -4.38
CA ILE A 399 4.70 -25.06 -2.96
C ILE A 399 3.50 -25.96 -2.68
N THR A 400 3.56 -26.73 -1.62
CA THR A 400 2.46 -27.59 -1.16
C THR A 400 1.70 -26.89 -0.05
N VAL A 401 0.40 -26.66 -0.25
CA VAL A 401 -0.47 -26.04 0.76
C VAL A 401 -1.23 -27.11 1.52
N VAL A 402 -1.16 -27.05 2.86
CA VAL A 402 -1.69 -28.09 3.76
C VAL A 402 -2.57 -27.46 4.83
N ASN A 403 -3.76 -28.08 5.08
CA ASN A 403 -4.64 -27.66 6.18
C ASN A 403 -4.42 -28.57 7.40
N ILE A 404 -3.89 -27.99 8.47
CA ILE A 404 -3.54 -28.70 9.70
C ILE A 404 -4.75 -29.24 10.47
N GLN A 405 -5.93 -28.62 10.36
CA GLN A 405 -7.13 -29.10 11.09
C GLN A 405 -7.52 -30.53 10.75
N LYS A 406 -7.20 -30.97 9.54
CA LYS A 406 -7.46 -32.32 9.09
C LYS A 406 -6.56 -33.36 9.78
N PHE A 407 -5.53 -32.95 10.54
CA PHE A 407 -4.50 -33.79 11.13
C PHE A 407 -4.46 -33.75 12.66
N GLN A 408 -5.33 -33.00 13.32
CA GLN A 408 -5.28 -32.76 14.77
C GLN A 408 -5.44 -34.02 15.64
N ASP A 409 -6.15 -35.02 15.14
CA ASP A 409 -6.53 -36.20 15.91
C ASP A 409 -5.55 -37.36 15.83
N ASP A 410 -4.48 -37.26 15.03
CA ASP A 410 -3.49 -38.35 14.90
C ASP A 410 -2.06 -37.89 15.17
N PRO A 411 -1.55 -38.17 16.38
CA PRO A 411 -0.19 -37.80 16.76
C PRO A 411 0.90 -38.53 15.95
N ASN A 412 0.58 -39.62 15.24
CA ASN A 412 1.58 -40.46 14.60
C ASN A 412 1.84 -40.17 13.12
N VAL A 413 1.14 -39.15 12.52
CA VAL A 413 1.25 -38.85 11.08
C VAL A 413 2.68 -38.57 10.64
N VAL A 414 3.53 -38.08 11.52
CA VAL A 414 4.88 -37.63 11.21
C VAL A 414 5.99 -38.36 11.99
N ALA A 415 5.63 -39.30 12.86
CA ALA A 415 6.54 -39.96 13.81
C ALA A 415 7.42 -41.03 13.16
N ARG A 416 8.30 -40.70 12.19
CA ARG A 416 9.31 -41.63 11.67
C ARG A 416 10.59 -40.89 11.31
N ASN A 417 11.75 -41.52 11.52
CA ASN A 417 13.10 -40.98 11.38
C ASN A 417 13.75 -41.23 9.99
N ASP A 418 12.99 -41.65 8.98
CA ASP A 418 13.47 -42.02 7.66
C ASP A 418 13.29 -40.94 6.60
N TYR A 419 13.67 -39.72 6.92
CA TYR A 419 13.63 -38.56 5.98
C TYR A 419 14.92 -38.52 5.13
N ASP A 420 14.74 -38.23 3.82
CA ASP A 420 15.89 -37.99 2.92
C ASP A 420 16.63 -36.72 3.33
N LEU A 421 17.91 -36.87 3.67
CA LEU A 421 18.76 -35.77 4.13
C LEU A 421 19.24 -34.86 2.98
N ALA A 422 19.13 -35.33 1.74
CA ALA A 422 19.48 -34.56 0.55
C ALA A 422 18.42 -33.49 0.20
N ILE A 423 17.23 -33.59 0.82
CA ILE A 423 16.14 -32.64 0.59
C ILE A 423 15.98 -31.74 1.81
N GLN A 424 16.05 -30.44 1.60
CA GLN A 424 15.74 -29.47 2.65
C GLN A 424 14.25 -29.14 2.63
N ARG A 425 13.52 -29.59 3.63
CA ARG A 425 12.11 -29.20 3.81
C ARG A 425 12.03 -27.85 4.52
N VAL A 426 11.20 -26.97 3.97
CA VAL A 426 10.94 -25.62 4.50
C VAL A 426 9.44 -25.46 4.71
N TYR A 427 9.04 -25.24 5.95
CA TYR A 427 7.66 -25.05 6.36
C TYR A 427 7.42 -23.58 6.70
N PHE A 428 6.49 -22.97 5.99
CA PHE A 428 5.88 -21.71 6.38
C PHE A 428 4.60 -22.01 7.14
N LEU A 429 4.55 -21.62 8.40
CA LEU A 429 3.46 -21.95 9.32
C LEU A 429 2.65 -20.67 9.54
N ASP A 430 1.48 -20.55 8.89
CA ASP A 430 0.66 -19.33 8.98
C ASP A 430 -0.17 -19.33 10.26
N GLU A 431 -0.32 -18.15 10.86
CA GLU A 431 -1.07 -17.88 12.09
C GLU A 431 -0.67 -18.82 13.23
N VAL A 432 0.63 -18.95 13.50
CA VAL A 432 1.24 -19.91 14.48
C VAL A 432 0.71 -19.83 15.92
N HIS A 433 -0.04 -18.80 16.25
CA HIS A 433 -0.65 -18.63 17.56
C HIS A 433 -1.92 -19.46 17.78
N ARG A 434 -2.45 -20.15 16.75
CA ARG A 434 -3.74 -20.83 16.84
C ARG A 434 -3.58 -22.31 17.15
N SER A 435 -3.69 -23.16 16.33
CA SER A 435 -3.94 -24.62 16.49
C SER A 435 -2.74 -25.45 16.97
N TYR A 436 -1.72 -24.83 17.51
CA TYR A 436 -0.46 -25.49 17.86
C TYR A 436 -0.35 -25.80 19.35
N ASN A 437 -1.04 -26.87 19.77
CA ASN A 437 -0.92 -27.35 21.15
C ASN A 437 0.39 -28.13 21.32
N PRO A 438 1.25 -27.81 22.30
CA PRO A 438 2.53 -28.51 22.50
C PRO A 438 2.42 -29.95 22.93
N LYS A 439 1.28 -30.42 23.47
CA LYS A 439 1.08 -31.78 23.95
C LYS A 439 0.16 -32.56 23.01
N GLY A 440 0.74 -33.34 22.10
CA GLY A 440 0.00 -34.28 21.23
C GLY A 440 -0.54 -33.67 19.92
N SER A 441 -0.01 -32.51 19.46
CA SER A 441 -0.40 -31.90 18.22
C SER A 441 0.50 -32.30 17.06
N PHE A 442 -0.01 -32.12 15.85
CA PHE A 442 0.74 -32.25 14.60
C PHE A 442 2.11 -31.53 14.64
N LEU A 443 2.16 -30.31 15.18
CA LEU A 443 3.41 -29.54 15.25
C LEU A 443 4.44 -30.16 16.19
N ALA A 444 4.01 -30.66 17.36
CA ALA A 444 4.92 -31.35 18.28
C ALA A 444 5.56 -32.56 17.60
N ASN A 445 4.79 -33.31 16.85
CA ASN A 445 5.26 -34.43 16.07
C ASN A 445 6.17 -34.03 14.91
N LEU A 446 5.81 -32.98 14.15
CA LEU A 446 6.65 -32.41 13.09
C LEU A 446 7.98 -31.88 13.65
N ASN A 447 7.96 -31.31 14.85
CA ASN A 447 9.18 -30.81 15.51
C ASN A 447 10.08 -31.93 15.97
N GLN A 448 9.52 -33.06 16.44
CA GLN A 448 10.29 -34.22 16.90
C GLN A 448 10.79 -35.09 15.75
N SER A 449 10.01 -35.20 14.69
CA SER A 449 10.30 -36.16 13.60
C SER A 449 11.16 -35.54 12.50
N ASP A 450 10.88 -34.32 12.07
CA ASP A 450 11.68 -33.61 11.04
C ASP A 450 12.55 -32.51 11.67
N VAL A 451 13.57 -32.97 12.40
CA VAL A 451 14.50 -32.11 13.14
C VAL A 451 15.32 -31.23 12.19
N ASN A 452 15.58 -31.72 10.97
CA ASN A 452 16.38 -31.00 9.97
C ASN A 452 15.58 -29.98 9.15
N ALA A 453 14.26 -30.01 9.22
CA ALA A 453 13.42 -29.05 8.51
C ALA A 453 13.56 -27.63 9.05
N VAL A 454 13.50 -26.68 8.14
CA VAL A 454 13.34 -25.26 8.46
C VAL A 454 11.88 -24.98 8.72
N LYS A 455 11.57 -24.29 9.82
CA LYS A 455 10.21 -23.96 10.26
C LYS A 455 10.11 -22.47 10.57
N ILE A 456 9.44 -21.75 9.69
CA ILE A 456 9.26 -20.29 9.76
C ILE A 456 7.82 -20.01 10.12
N GLY A 457 7.57 -19.57 11.35
CA GLY A 457 6.26 -19.12 11.81
C GLY A 457 5.93 -17.74 11.26
N LEU A 458 4.71 -17.56 10.76
CA LEU A 458 4.20 -16.28 10.28
C LEU A 458 3.03 -15.87 11.18
N THR A 459 3.09 -14.69 11.79
CA THR A 459 1.99 -14.21 12.64
C THR A 459 1.93 -12.70 12.70
N GLY A 460 0.71 -12.17 12.79
CA GLY A 460 0.48 -10.75 13.10
C GLY A 460 0.32 -10.49 14.60
N THR A 461 0.09 -11.54 15.37
CA THR A 461 -0.30 -11.48 16.78
C THR A 461 0.22 -12.74 17.51
N PRO A 462 1.51 -12.82 17.86
CA PRO A 462 2.05 -13.95 18.60
C PRO A 462 1.37 -14.11 19.96
N LEU A 463 1.38 -15.32 20.50
CA LEU A 463 0.98 -15.57 21.88
C LEU A 463 2.09 -15.12 22.81
N ILE A 464 1.76 -14.20 23.69
CA ILE A 464 2.65 -13.53 24.63
C ILE A 464 2.22 -13.88 26.05
N GLY A 465 3.19 -14.23 26.90
CA GLY A 465 2.98 -14.51 28.31
C GLY A 465 2.44 -15.90 28.64
N VAL A 466 2.83 -16.36 29.81
CA VAL A 466 2.42 -17.66 30.37
C VAL A 466 1.12 -17.45 31.13
N THR A 467 -0.04 -17.56 30.48
CA THR A 467 -1.28 -17.89 31.19
C THR A 467 -1.33 -19.40 31.38
N ALA A 468 -1.74 -19.87 32.57
CA ALA A 468 -1.74 -21.29 32.92
C ALA A 468 -2.35 -22.17 31.79
N GLY A 469 -1.49 -22.90 31.07
CA GLY A 469 -1.85 -23.79 29.98
C GLY A 469 -1.53 -23.37 28.56
N ASN A 470 -1.09 -22.12 28.30
CA ASN A 470 -0.67 -21.65 26.99
C ASN A 470 0.86 -21.47 26.93
N VAL A 471 1.46 -22.05 25.92
CA VAL A 471 2.91 -21.93 25.65
C VAL A 471 3.16 -20.70 24.78
N ASN A 472 4.20 -19.94 25.11
CA ASN A 472 4.63 -18.77 24.36
C ASN A 472 5.04 -19.17 22.93
N THR A 473 4.72 -18.31 21.95
CA THR A 473 5.09 -18.54 20.54
C THR A 473 6.59 -18.74 20.35
N ARG A 474 7.44 -18.02 21.10
CA ARG A 474 8.91 -18.20 21.07
C ARG A 474 9.37 -19.56 21.56
N GLU A 475 8.75 -20.09 22.59
CA GLU A 475 9.10 -21.42 23.13
C GLU A 475 8.81 -22.53 22.10
N LEU A 476 7.76 -22.37 21.31
CA LEU A 476 7.36 -23.34 20.28
C LEU A 476 8.16 -23.23 18.98
N PHE A 477 8.35 -22.01 18.50
CA PHE A 477 8.84 -21.75 17.14
C PHE A 477 10.22 -21.11 17.10
N GLY A 478 10.84 -20.79 18.23
CA GLY A 478 12.11 -20.07 18.28
C GLY A 478 11.98 -18.57 18.30
N ASP A 479 13.13 -17.88 18.26
CA ASP A 479 13.20 -16.42 18.34
C ASP A 479 12.56 -15.71 17.15
N TYR A 480 12.29 -14.44 17.32
CA TYR A 480 11.81 -13.58 16.24
C TYR A 480 12.96 -13.32 15.24
N ILE A 481 12.79 -13.79 14.01
CA ILE A 481 13.73 -13.55 12.91
C ILE A 481 13.60 -12.11 12.41
N HIS A 482 12.37 -11.63 12.28
CA HIS A 482 12.07 -10.27 11.83
C HIS A 482 10.76 -9.76 12.41
N LYS A 483 10.68 -8.44 12.61
CA LYS A 483 9.55 -7.78 13.27
C LYS A 483 9.10 -6.59 12.45
N TYR A 484 7.78 -6.49 12.20
CA TYR A 484 7.16 -5.35 11.54
C TYR A 484 5.81 -5.06 12.19
N TYR A 485 5.80 -4.03 13.04
CA TYR A 485 4.67 -3.74 13.93
C TYR A 485 3.66 -2.77 13.34
N TYR A 486 2.54 -2.59 14.06
CA TYR A 486 1.44 -1.70 13.68
C TYR A 486 1.88 -0.25 13.48
N ASN A 487 2.76 0.29 14.34
CA ASN A 487 3.28 1.64 14.21
C ASN A 487 3.97 1.85 12.85
N ALA A 488 4.90 1.00 12.49
CA ALA A 488 5.57 1.08 11.19
C ALA A 488 4.56 0.90 10.04
N SER A 489 3.64 -0.05 10.17
CA SER A 489 2.62 -0.30 9.15
C SER A 489 1.61 0.85 8.99
N ILE A 490 1.27 1.54 10.07
CA ILE A 490 0.41 2.73 10.06
C ILE A 490 1.18 3.89 9.41
N ALA A 491 2.40 4.13 9.86
CA ALA A 491 3.25 5.16 9.34
C ALA A 491 3.53 4.98 7.83
N ASP A 492 3.70 3.74 7.37
CA ASP A 492 3.89 3.40 5.95
C ASP A 492 2.58 3.42 5.14
N GLY A 493 1.45 3.66 5.77
CA GLY A 493 0.15 3.73 5.10
C GLY A 493 -0.45 2.38 4.70
N TYR A 494 0.06 1.26 5.23
CA TYR A 494 -0.51 -0.08 4.94
C TYR A 494 -1.62 -0.49 5.89
N THR A 495 -1.72 0.17 7.04
CA THR A 495 -2.70 -0.12 8.08
C THR A 495 -3.30 1.20 8.57
N LEU A 496 -4.62 1.24 8.76
CA LEU A 496 -5.30 2.43 9.28
C LEU A 496 -5.28 2.45 10.81
N ARG A 497 -5.28 3.65 11.38
CA ARG A 497 -5.58 3.84 12.81
C ARG A 497 -7.08 3.60 13.08
N LEU A 498 -7.40 3.32 14.31
CA LEU A 498 -8.78 3.08 14.73
C LEU A 498 -9.31 4.26 15.55
N ILE A 499 -10.59 4.56 15.35
CA ILE A 499 -11.35 5.45 16.22
C ILE A 499 -12.35 4.60 17.01
N ARG A 500 -12.29 4.67 18.32
CA ARG A 500 -13.27 4.07 19.20
C ARG A 500 -14.38 5.07 19.47
N GLU A 501 -15.60 4.66 19.20
CA GLU A 501 -16.79 5.44 19.47
C GLU A 501 -17.55 4.84 20.64
N ALA A 502 -17.81 5.63 21.66
CA ALA A 502 -18.69 5.23 22.75
C ALA A 502 -20.15 5.37 22.32
N ILE A 503 -21.01 4.44 22.73
CA ILE A 503 -22.45 4.55 22.54
C ILE A 503 -22.99 5.79 23.26
N SER A 504 -24.02 6.41 22.68
CA SER A 504 -24.62 7.63 23.23
C SER A 504 -25.16 7.38 24.65
N SER A 505 -25.11 8.45 25.50
CA SER A 505 -25.59 8.38 26.88
C SER A 505 -27.07 8.05 26.96
N GLN A 506 -27.87 8.54 26.00
CA GLN A 506 -29.31 8.25 25.93
C GLN A 506 -29.53 6.75 25.67
N TYR A 507 -28.82 6.15 24.70
CA TYR A 507 -28.95 4.74 24.43
C TYR A 507 -28.44 3.85 25.57
N LYS A 508 -27.39 4.28 26.30
CA LYS A 508 -26.96 3.61 27.54
C LYS A 508 -28.07 3.57 28.56
N ALA A 509 -28.79 4.68 28.74
CA ALA A 509 -29.90 4.76 29.68
C ALA A 509 -31.08 3.87 29.25
N GLU A 510 -31.40 3.82 27.97
CA GLU A 510 -32.46 2.96 27.41
C GLU A 510 -32.13 1.48 27.62
N LEU A 511 -30.87 1.06 27.34
CA LEU A 511 -30.42 -0.31 27.62
C LEU A 511 -30.42 -0.66 29.11
N GLN A 512 -30.01 0.26 29.98
CA GLN A 512 -30.06 0.05 31.46
C GLN A 512 -31.48 -0.11 31.94
N ALA A 513 -32.40 0.70 31.42
CA ALA A 513 -33.83 0.60 31.75
C ALA A 513 -34.42 -0.75 31.26
N ALA A 514 -34.09 -1.18 30.04
CA ALA A 514 -34.51 -2.48 29.50
C ALA A 514 -33.96 -3.65 30.32
N LEU A 515 -32.69 -3.58 30.73
CA LEU A 515 -32.07 -4.59 31.59
C LEU A 515 -32.74 -4.65 32.97
N ALA A 516 -32.99 -3.50 33.61
CA ALA A 516 -33.67 -3.43 34.92
C ALA A 516 -35.08 -3.99 34.86
N GLN A 517 -35.84 -3.72 33.80
CA GLN A 517 -37.18 -4.25 33.61
C GLN A 517 -37.14 -5.79 33.43
N LEU A 518 -36.23 -6.34 32.65
CA LEU A 518 -36.06 -7.78 32.43
C LEU A 518 -35.62 -8.52 33.71
N GLU A 519 -34.77 -7.92 34.54
CA GLU A 519 -34.37 -8.48 35.83
C GLU A 519 -35.55 -8.54 36.82
N VAL A 520 -36.47 -7.58 36.77
CA VAL A 520 -37.67 -7.56 37.61
C VAL A 520 -38.71 -8.59 37.15
N GLU A 521 -38.83 -8.79 35.83
CA GLU A 521 -39.89 -9.69 35.29
C GLU A 521 -39.57 -11.19 35.47
N LYS A 522 -38.31 -11.55 35.53
CA LYS A 522 -37.93 -12.96 35.34
C LYS A 522 -37.00 -13.58 36.39
N GLY A 523 -36.48 -12.86 37.37
CA GLY A 523 -35.51 -13.39 38.34
C GLY A 523 -34.11 -13.66 37.75
N SER A 524 -33.33 -14.61 38.20
CA SER A 524 -31.98 -14.81 37.72
C SER A 524 -31.96 -15.46 36.34
N PHE A 525 -31.44 -14.73 35.34
CA PHE A 525 -31.22 -15.19 33.95
C PHE A 525 -29.75 -15.42 33.61
N ASP A 526 -29.54 -16.34 32.60
CA ASP A 526 -28.26 -16.35 31.90
C ASP A 526 -28.11 -15.06 31.05
N ARG A 527 -26.99 -14.40 31.18
CA ARG A 527 -26.64 -13.16 30.46
C ARG A 527 -26.93 -13.25 28.99
N LYS A 528 -26.72 -14.42 28.37
CA LYS A 528 -26.96 -14.64 26.94
C LYS A 528 -28.41 -14.55 26.53
N GLU A 529 -29.33 -14.97 27.41
CA GLU A 529 -30.79 -14.87 27.17
C GLU A 529 -31.24 -13.42 27.22
N ILE A 530 -30.70 -12.61 28.15
CA ILE A 530 -30.99 -11.18 28.28
C ILE A 530 -30.58 -10.43 27.01
N TYR A 531 -29.36 -10.66 26.54
CA TYR A 531 -28.85 -9.97 25.37
C TYR A 531 -29.49 -10.41 24.05
N ALA A 532 -30.17 -11.56 23.98
CA ALA A 532 -30.96 -12.02 22.85
C ALA A 532 -32.44 -11.62 22.94
N HIS A 533 -32.89 -11.01 24.06
CA HIS A 533 -34.28 -10.66 24.23
C HIS A 533 -34.69 -9.48 23.34
N PRO A 534 -35.93 -9.49 22.75
CA PRO A 534 -36.40 -8.44 21.84
C PRO A 534 -36.32 -7.02 22.41
N HIS A 535 -36.56 -6.84 23.72
CA HIS A 535 -36.43 -5.53 24.40
C HIS A 535 -35.01 -4.98 24.43
N PHE A 536 -33.99 -5.83 24.27
CA PHE A 536 -32.59 -5.44 24.14
C PHE A 536 -32.16 -5.32 22.70
N VAL A 537 -32.58 -6.26 21.87
CA VAL A 537 -32.15 -6.39 20.47
C VAL A 537 -32.69 -5.27 19.58
N ARG A 538 -33.96 -4.87 19.77
CA ARG A 538 -34.57 -3.81 18.95
C ARG A 538 -33.88 -2.46 19.11
N PRO A 539 -33.71 -1.90 20.31
CA PRO A 539 -32.99 -0.65 20.46
C PRO A 539 -31.55 -0.71 19.95
N MET A 540 -30.90 -1.88 20.11
CA MET A 540 -29.55 -2.08 19.57
C MET A 540 -29.51 -2.02 18.05
N LEU A 541 -30.49 -2.64 17.38
CA LEU A 541 -30.59 -2.60 15.93
C LEU A 541 -30.87 -1.19 15.43
N ASP A 542 -31.84 -0.49 16.04
CA ASP A 542 -32.22 0.88 15.69
C ASP A 542 -31.00 1.82 15.79
N TYR A 543 -30.22 1.69 16.87
CA TYR A 543 -28.97 2.44 17.01
C TYR A 543 -27.97 2.12 15.90
N ILE A 544 -27.76 0.83 15.59
CA ILE A 544 -26.82 0.39 14.54
C ILE A 544 -27.22 0.97 13.19
N LEU A 545 -28.49 0.90 12.83
CA LEU A 545 -29.01 1.37 11.55
C LEU A 545 -28.89 2.89 11.43
N ASP A 546 -29.27 3.63 12.47
CA ASP A 546 -29.15 5.08 12.53
C ASP A 546 -27.70 5.56 12.46
N ASP A 547 -26.82 4.93 13.24
CA ASP A 547 -25.40 5.26 13.28
C ASP A 547 -24.72 4.95 11.93
N PHE A 548 -25.03 3.80 11.35
CA PHE A 548 -24.46 3.43 10.05
C PHE A 548 -24.99 4.29 8.90
N ALA A 549 -26.26 4.69 8.94
CA ALA A 549 -26.83 5.64 7.99
C ALA A 549 -26.15 7.01 8.09
N LYS A 550 -25.95 7.52 9.32
CA LYS A 550 -25.20 8.75 9.56
C LYS A 550 -23.75 8.64 9.08
N PHE A 551 -23.11 7.51 9.36
CA PHE A 551 -21.72 7.24 8.93
C PHE A 551 -21.58 7.30 7.40
N ARG A 552 -22.41 6.61 6.63
CA ARG A 552 -22.41 6.69 5.16
C ARG A 552 -22.73 8.09 4.66
N LYS A 553 -23.76 8.73 5.21
CA LYS A 553 -24.15 10.10 4.84
C LYS A 553 -23.03 11.11 5.09
N THR A 554 -22.36 11.03 6.25
CA THR A 554 -21.25 11.91 6.59
C THR A 554 -20.08 11.73 5.64
N ASN A 555 -19.77 10.49 5.26
CA ASN A 555 -18.68 10.18 4.33
C ASN A 555 -19.10 10.29 2.85
N GLN A 556 -20.39 10.48 2.55
CA GLN A 556 -20.93 10.48 1.19
C GLN A 556 -20.54 9.25 0.37
N ASP A 557 -20.48 8.08 1.02
CA ASP A 557 -19.99 6.86 0.40
C ASP A 557 -20.83 5.64 0.80
N ASP A 558 -21.72 5.22 -0.09
CA ASP A 558 -22.58 4.06 0.10
C ASP A 558 -21.82 2.72 -0.08
N SER A 559 -20.57 2.77 -0.54
CA SER A 559 -19.75 1.55 -0.67
C SER A 559 -19.20 1.05 0.66
N LEU A 560 -19.30 1.81 1.74
CA LEU A 560 -18.82 1.43 3.07
C LEU A 560 -19.63 0.26 3.62
N GLY A 561 -18.95 -0.66 4.33
CA GLY A 561 -19.57 -1.82 4.95
C GLY A 561 -19.43 -1.80 6.47
N ALA A 562 -20.33 -2.51 7.14
CA ALA A 562 -20.34 -2.70 8.58
C ALA A 562 -20.36 -4.18 8.98
N MET A 563 -19.86 -4.48 10.19
CA MET A 563 -19.94 -5.80 10.80
C MET A 563 -20.41 -5.65 12.26
N VAL A 564 -21.40 -6.45 12.64
CA VAL A 564 -21.93 -6.52 14.01
C VAL A 564 -21.48 -7.83 14.63
N VAL A 565 -20.62 -7.76 15.64
CA VAL A 565 -20.17 -8.92 16.41
C VAL A 565 -21.08 -9.10 17.59
N CYS A 566 -21.93 -10.11 17.54
CA CYS A 566 -22.95 -10.37 18.54
C CYS A 566 -22.41 -11.13 19.77
N ASP A 567 -23.09 -11.04 20.91
CA ASP A 567 -22.74 -11.74 22.15
C ASP A 567 -22.98 -13.25 22.05
N SER A 568 -23.98 -13.66 21.28
CA SER A 568 -24.33 -15.06 21.06
C SER A 568 -24.85 -15.29 19.62
N ALA A 569 -24.92 -16.55 19.23
CA ALA A 569 -25.54 -16.93 17.96
C ALA A 569 -27.04 -16.57 17.95
N GLU A 570 -27.71 -16.68 19.11
CA GLU A 570 -29.12 -16.32 19.26
C GLU A 570 -29.34 -14.82 19.12
N GLN A 571 -28.52 -13.98 19.74
CA GLN A 571 -28.59 -12.53 19.55
C GLN A 571 -28.40 -12.16 18.06
N ALA A 572 -27.48 -12.82 17.36
CA ALA A 572 -27.26 -12.58 15.93
C ALA A 572 -28.51 -12.90 15.09
N ARG A 573 -29.22 -14.00 15.42
CA ARG A 573 -30.48 -14.38 14.76
C ARG A 573 -31.58 -13.37 15.03
N GLN A 574 -31.76 -12.99 16.29
CA GLN A 574 -32.78 -12.03 16.68
C GLN A 574 -32.54 -10.65 16.04
N LEU A 575 -31.30 -10.15 16.02
CA LEU A 575 -30.96 -8.93 15.32
C LEU A 575 -31.25 -9.01 13.82
N PHE A 576 -30.93 -10.14 13.19
CA PHE A 576 -31.17 -10.33 11.76
C PHE A 576 -32.67 -10.48 11.43
N GLU A 577 -33.44 -11.18 12.24
CA GLU A 577 -34.91 -11.32 12.12
C GLU A 577 -35.60 -9.95 12.25
N HIS A 578 -35.21 -9.14 13.24
CA HIS A 578 -35.72 -7.80 13.37
C HIS A 578 -35.28 -6.90 12.22
N PHE A 579 -34.06 -7.04 11.71
CA PHE A 579 -33.57 -6.35 10.54
C PHE A 579 -34.44 -6.64 9.31
N GLN A 580 -34.83 -7.90 9.09
CA GLN A 580 -35.69 -8.28 7.96
C GLN A 580 -37.12 -7.72 8.05
N THR A 581 -37.59 -7.47 9.26
CA THR A 581 -38.95 -6.92 9.51
C THR A 581 -38.98 -5.40 9.60
N ALA A 582 -37.84 -4.76 9.78
CA ALA A 582 -37.72 -3.29 9.82
C ALA A 582 -37.89 -2.71 8.41
N SER A 583 -38.80 -1.74 8.24
CA SER A 583 -39.15 -1.14 6.93
C SER A 583 -38.45 0.20 6.67
N ASP A 584 -37.74 0.76 7.63
CA ASP A 584 -37.28 2.15 7.61
C ASP A 584 -35.84 2.33 7.11
N HIS A 585 -35.26 1.31 6.46
CA HIS A 585 -33.90 1.39 5.92
C HIS A 585 -33.79 0.74 4.53
N ASN A 586 -32.76 1.17 3.76
CA ASN A 586 -32.43 0.63 2.44
C ASN A 586 -31.17 -0.27 2.47
N PHE A 587 -30.76 -0.74 3.65
CA PHE A 587 -29.57 -1.60 3.77
C PHE A 587 -29.87 -3.05 3.45
N THR A 588 -28.86 -3.74 2.96
CA THR A 588 -28.84 -5.19 2.78
C THR A 588 -27.96 -5.83 3.85
N ALA A 589 -28.38 -6.98 4.37
CA ALA A 589 -27.59 -7.68 5.39
C ALA A 589 -27.53 -9.18 5.16
N ALA A 590 -26.53 -9.82 5.77
CA ALA A 590 -26.41 -11.27 5.86
C ALA A 590 -26.06 -11.72 7.29
N LEU A 591 -26.60 -12.89 7.66
CA LEU A 591 -26.30 -13.57 8.91
C LEU A 591 -25.28 -14.68 8.66
N ILE A 592 -24.08 -14.56 9.23
CA ILE A 592 -22.99 -15.52 9.04
C ILE A 592 -22.75 -16.30 10.33
N LEU A 593 -23.41 -17.45 10.41
CA LEU A 593 -23.24 -18.45 11.46
C LEU A 593 -22.92 -19.81 10.84
N HIS A 594 -22.29 -20.72 11.62
CA HIS A 594 -21.86 -22.03 11.09
C HIS A 594 -23.03 -22.94 10.68
N ASP A 595 -24.19 -22.74 11.26
CA ASP A 595 -25.42 -23.52 11.10
C ASP A 595 -26.51 -22.78 10.29
N VAL A 596 -26.20 -21.65 9.68
CA VAL A 596 -27.11 -20.90 8.79
C VAL A 596 -26.62 -20.98 7.35
N GLY A 597 -27.48 -21.51 6.48
CA GLY A 597 -27.15 -21.75 5.08
C GLY A 597 -26.10 -22.84 4.85
N THR A 598 -25.86 -23.17 3.61
CA THR A 598 -24.75 -24.04 3.20
C THR A 598 -23.42 -23.29 3.25
N LYS A 599 -22.32 -24.03 3.15
CA LYS A 599 -20.99 -23.40 3.07
C LYS A 599 -20.84 -22.52 1.84
N ASP A 600 -21.38 -22.96 0.69
CA ASP A 600 -21.28 -22.23 -0.56
C ASP A 600 -22.12 -20.94 -0.53
N GLU A 601 -23.29 -20.97 0.10
CA GLU A 601 -24.12 -19.77 0.32
C GLU A 601 -23.38 -18.77 1.23
N ARG A 602 -22.79 -19.19 2.33
CA ARG A 602 -22.00 -18.31 3.20
C ARG A 602 -20.80 -17.72 2.47
N ASP A 603 -20.09 -18.52 1.68
CA ASP A 603 -18.96 -18.07 0.85
C ASP A 603 -19.46 -17.05 -0.20
N GLN A 604 -20.69 -17.21 -0.72
CA GLN A 604 -21.29 -16.27 -1.65
C GLN A 604 -21.67 -14.94 -0.94
N TRP A 605 -22.29 -14.98 0.23
CA TRP A 605 -22.62 -13.78 1.00
C TRP A 605 -21.36 -12.98 1.37
N VAL A 606 -20.27 -13.65 1.69
CA VAL A 606 -18.98 -13.01 1.92
C VAL A 606 -18.45 -12.32 0.66
N LYS A 607 -18.58 -12.95 -0.52
CA LYS A 607 -18.21 -12.34 -1.81
C LYS A 607 -19.11 -11.15 -2.13
N ASP A 608 -20.41 -11.27 -1.90
CA ASP A 608 -21.39 -10.20 -2.15
C ASP A 608 -21.15 -9.01 -1.21
N PHE A 609 -20.76 -9.25 0.05
CA PHE A 609 -20.31 -8.19 0.94
C PHE A 609 -19.07 -7.49 0.40
N LYS A 610 -18.04 -8.22 -0.03
CA LYS A 610 -16.83 -7.65 -0.62
C LYS A 610 -17.11 -6.84 -1.89
N ALA A 611 -18.10 -7.27 -2.68
CA ALA A 611 -18.54 -6.62 -3.90
C ALA A 611 -19.50 -5.42 -3.68
N GLY A 612 -19.92 -5.16 -2.43
CA GLY A 612 -20.83 -4.05 -2.11
C GLY A 612 -22.31 -4.34 -2.27
N LYS A 613 -22.71 -5.58 -2.50
CA LYS A 613 -24.13 -6.00 -2.60
C LYS A 613 -24.77 -6.23 -1.24
N ILE A 614 -23.98 -6.51 -0.22
CA ILE A 614 -24.39 -6.65 1.17
C ILE A 614 -23.67 -5.56 1.98
N ASP A 615 -24.42 -4.85 2.82
CA ASP A 615 -23.94 -3.69 3.57
C ASP A 615 -23.51 -4.04 4.99
N ILE A 616 -24.24 -4.92 5.66
CA ILE A 616 -24.05 -5.27 7.06
C ILE A 616 -23.91 -6.78 7.22
N LEU A 617 -22.91 -7.21 7.96
CA LEU A 617 -22.74 -8.62 8.36
C LEU A 617 -23.06 -8.78 9.85
N PHE A 618 -24.00 -9.65 10.19
CA PHE A 618 -24.25 -10.09 11.56
C PHE A 618 -23.47 -11.39 11.81
N VAL A 619 -22.58 -11.37 12.80
CA VAL A 619 -21.67 -12.51 13.06
C VAL A 619 -21.59 -12.80 14.56
N TYR A 620 -21.19 -14.03 14.91
CA TYR A 620 -20.86 -14.39 16.29
C TYR A 620 -19.39 -14.75 16.42
N ASN A 621 -18.96 -15.92 15.95
CA ASN A 621 -17.57 -16.40 16.00
C ASN A 621 -16.91 -16.43 14.62
N MET A 622 -17.70 -16.42 13.55
CA MET A 622 -17.19 -16.45 12.19
C MET A 622 -16.71 -15.07 11.76
N LEU A 623 -15.78 -15.02 10.82
CA LEU A 623 -15.20 -13.83 10.21
C LEU A 623 -14.40 -12.92 11.17
N LEU A 624 -14.34 -13.20 12.46
CA LEU A 624 -13.53 -12.41 13.42
C LEU A 624 -12.04 -12.49 13.10
N THR A 625 -11.64 -13.52 12.40
CA THR A 625 -10.25 -13.81 12.06
C THR A 625 -10.17 -14.30 10.62
N GLY A 626 -9.11 -13.94 9.88
CA GLY A 626 -8.91 -14.38 8.50
C GLY A 626 -9.80 -13.69 7.44
N PHE A 627 -10.79 -12.90 7.85
CA PHE A 627 -11.65 -12.17 6.92
C PHE A 627 -10.98 -10.87 6.47
N ASP A 628 -10.92 -10.64 5.18
CA ASP A 628 -10.37 -9.45 4.57
C ASP A 628 -11.37 -8.81 3.62
N ALA A 629 -11.85 -7.61 3.97
CA ALA A 629 -12.74 -6.79 3.16
C ALA A 629 -12.38 -5.31 3.37
N PRO A 630 -11.65 -4.68 2.44
CA PRO A 630 -11.20 -3.29 2.59
C PRO A 630 -12.33 -2.28 2.85
N ARG A 631 -13.52 -2.50 2.26
CA ARG A 631 -14.69 -1.65 2.46
C ARG A 631 -15.30 -1.71 3.88
N LEU A 632 -14.94 -2.71 4.69
CA LEU A 632 -15.37 -2.81 6.08
C LEU A 632 -14.69 -1.73 6.91
N LYS A 633 -15.42 -0.67 7.28
CA LYS A 633 -14.91 0.49 8.01
C LYS A 633 -15.58 0.71 9.35
N LYS A 634 -16.74 0.08 9.58
CA LYS A 634 -17.49 0.22 10.82
C LYS A 634 -17.65 -1.15 11.49
N LEU A 635 -17.27 -1.26 12.75
CA LEU A 635 -17.35 -2.48 13.55
C LEU A 635 -18.15 -2.20 14.82
N TYR A 636 -19.21 -2.94 15.03
CA TYR A 636 -20.03 -2.90 16.24
C TYR A 636 -19.70 -4.09 17.13
N LEU A 637 -19.23 -3.86 18.34
CA LEU A 637 -18.85 -4.90 19.29
C LEU A 637 -19.92 -5.07 20.36
N GLY A 638 -20.76 -6.10 20.22
CA GLY A 638 -21.83 -6.44 21.15
C GLY A 638 -21.38 -7.34 22.30
N ARG A 639 -20.12 -7.79 22.34
CA ARG A 639 -19.60 -8.66 23.41
C ARG A 639 -18.18 -8.31 23.80
N LEU A 640 -17.81 -8.71 25.02
CA LEU A 640 -16.43 -8.65 25.49
C LEU A 640 -15.62 -9.73 24.78
N ILE A 641 -14.69 -9.31 23.93
CA ILE A 641 -13.72 -10.16 23.26
C ILE A 641 -12.38 -10.04 24.01
N LYS A 642 -11.78 -11.17 24.39
CA LYS A 642 -10.59 -11.15 25.26
C LYS A 642 -9.31 -11.30 24.45
N ALA A 643 -8.25 -10.65 24.98
CA ALA A 643 -6.86 -10.83 24.57
C ALA A 643 -6.66 -10.82 23.04
N HIS A 644 -5.94 -11.79 22.56
CA HIS A 644 -5.55 -11.98 21.17
C HIS A 644 -6.71 -11.87 20.14
N ASN A 645 -7.87 -12.45 20.44
CA ASN A 645 -9.02 -12.38 19.55
C ASN A 645 -9.58 -10.95 19.41
N LEU A 646 -9.41 -10.09 20.42
CA LEU A 646 -9.81 -8.69 20.35
C LEU A 646 -8.99 -7.95 19.29
N LEU A 647 -7.67 -8.03 19.33
CA LEU A 647 -6.81 -7.40 18.33
C LEU A 647 -7.13 -7.89 16.93
N GLN A 648 -7.33 -9.19 16.74
CA GLN A 648 -7.70 -9.74 15.44
C GLN A 648 -9.04 -9.24 14.92
N THR A 649 -10.02 -9.05 15.80
CA THR A 649 -11.34 -8.51 15.44
C THR A 649 -11.24 -7.04 15.08
N LEU A 650 -10.52 -6.25 15.87
CA LEU A 650 -10.30 -4.82 15.63
C LEU A 650 -9.59 -4.58 14.29
N THR A 651 -8.65 -5.42 13.94
CA THR A 651 -7.91 -5.30 12.67
C THR A 651 -8.72 -5.65 11.42
N ARG A 652 -10.02 -5.97 11.55
CA ARG A 652 -10.90 -6.10 10.37
C ARG A 652 -11.21 -4.76 9.72
N VAL A 653 -11.28 -3.67 10.49
CA VAL A 653 -11.62 -2.33 9.98
C VAL A 653 -10.42 -1.43 9.70
N ASN A 654 -9.21 -1.89 9.95
CA ASN A 654 -7.99 -1.09 9.77
C ASN A 654 -7.34 -1.24 8.38
N ARG A 655 -8.03 -1.83 7.41
CA ARG A 655 -7.53 -1.97 6.03
C ARG A 655 -7.63 -0.66 5.28
N THR A 656 -6.66 -0.38 4.42
CA THR A 656 -6.74 0.78 3.52
C THR A 656 -7.90 0.61 2.52
N TYR A 657 -8.67 1.66 2.33
CA TYR A 657 -9.79 1.69 1.39
C TYR A 657 -10.03 3.12 0.94
N LYS A 658 -9.94 3.39 -0.35
CA LYS A 658 -10.04 4.75 -0.92
C LYS A 658 -9.14 5.75 -0.15
N SER A 659 -9.67 6.90 0.21
CA SER A 659 -9.00 7.96 0.98
C SER A 659 -9.29 7.89 2.49
N TYR A 660 -9.90 6.80 2.99
CA TYR A 660 -10.22 6.68 4.40
C TYR A 660 -8.97 6.51 5.25
N ARG A 661 -8.89 7.29 6.32
CA ARG A 661 -7.73 7.32 7.23
C ARG A 661 -7.92 6.44 8.46
N TYR A 662 -9.18 6.11 8.79
CA TYR A 662 -9.53 5.43 10.02
C TYR A 662 -10.48 4.26 9.78
N GLY A 663 -10.39 3.26 10.67
CA GLY A 663 -11.45 2.31 10.93
C GLY A 663 -12.19 2.71 12.20
N TYR A 664 -13.47 2.43 12.28
CA TYR A 664 -14.34 2.86 13.37
C TYR A 664 -14.86 1.67 14.15
N VAL A 665 -14.79 1.76 15.47
CA VAL A 665 -15.23 0.70 16.39
C VAL A 665 -16.23 1.29 17.37
N VAL A 666 -17.48 0.84 17.29
CA VAL A 666 -18.53 1.18 18.25
C VAL A 666 -18.57 0.10 19.33
N ASP A 667 -18.41 0.52 20.56
CA ASP A 667 -18.21 -0.39 21.68
C ASP A 667 -19.47 -0.48 22.57
N PHE A 668 -20.28 -1.51 22.34
CA PHE A 668 -21.42 -1.85 23.19
C PHE A 668 -21.04 -2.62 24.45
N ALA A 669 -19.87 -3.23 24.49
CA ALA A 669 -19.45 -4.16 25.52
C ALA A 669 -18.44 -3.57 26.51
N ASP A 670 -18.07 -2.30 26.36
CA ASP A 670 -17.05 -1.61 27.15
C ASP A 670 -15.71 -2.38 27.21
N ILE A 671 -15.14 -2.60 26.04
CA ILE A 671 -13.90 -3.38 25.87
C ILE A 671 -12.64 -2.62 26.33
N GLU A 672 -12.73 -1.37 26.73
CA GLU A 672 -11.57 -0.53 27.10
C GLU A 672 -10.68 -1.19 28.15
N ARG A 673 -11.28 -1.74 29.18
CA ARG A 673 -10.55 -2.40 30.28
C ARG A 673 -9.81 -3.65 29.77
N GLU A 674 -10.42 -4.43 28.89
CA GLU A 674 -9.80 -5.64 28.34
C GLU A 674 -8.75 -5.29 27.29
N PHE A 675 -9.00 -4.24 26.49
CA PHE A 675 -8.02 -3.71 25.54
C PHE A 675 -6.76 -3.23 26.25
N ASN A 676 -6.91 -2.44 27.32
CA ASN A 676 -5.78 -1.95 28.10
C ASN A 676 -4.99 -3.09 28.76
N LYS A 677 -5.67 -4.13 29.25
CA LYS A 677 -5.03 -5.32 29.80
C LYS A 677 -4.27 -6.12 28.73
N THR A 678 -4.88 -6.30 27.56
CA THR A 678 -4.28 -6.99 26.42
C THR A 678 -3.09 -6.19 25.89
N ASN A 679 -3.23 -4.89 25.73
CA ASN A 679 -2.14 -4.01 25.35
C ASN A 679 -0.97 -4.05 26.35
N ARG A 680 -1.23 -4.07 27.66
CA ARG A 680 -0.15 -4.17 28.66
C ARG A 680 0.66 -5.45 28.49
N ALA A 681 0.02 -6.59 28.32
CA ALA A 681 0.72 -7.85 28.10
C ALA A 681 1.58 -7.84 26.82
N TYR A 682 1.04 -7.28 25.73
CA TYR A 682 1.81 -7.04 24.51
C TYR A 682 2.90 -5.99 24.71
N TRP A 683 2.61 -4.96 25.49
CA TRP A 683 3.54 -3.91 25.84
C TRP A 683 4.73 -4.41 26.66
N ASP A 684 4.50 -5.27 27.66
CA ASP A 684 5.58 -5.82 28.49
C ASP A 684 6.53 -6.69 27.65
N GLU A 685 6.02 -7.49 26.73
CA GLU A 685 6.89 -8.27 25.83
C GLU A 685 7.59 -7.42 24.78
N LEU A 686 6.89 -6.44 24.21
CA LEU A 686 7.49 -5.42 23.34
C LEU A 686 8.56 -4.63 24.10
N SER A 687 8.33 -4.28 25.37
CA SER A 687 9.30 -3.61 26.21
C SER A 687 10.56 -4.43 26.41
N ASN A 688 10.39 -5.72 26.64
CA ASN A 688 11.51 -6.64 26.77
C ASN A 688 12.31 -6.85 25.46
N GLU A 689 11.65 -6.66 24.30
CA GLU A 689 12.23 -6.91 22.98
C GLU A 689 12.73 -5.65 22.26
N LEU A 690 12.15 -4.48 22.53
CA LEU A 690 12.40 -3.23 21.82
C LEU A 690 13.07 -2.14 22.65
N GLY A 691 13.18 -2.30 23.98
CA GLY A 691 13.74 -1.26 24.84
C GLY A 691 12.99 0.08 24.72
N ASP A 692 13.71 1.17 24.41
CA ASP A 692 13.16 2.53 24.39
C ASP A 692 12.22 2.85 23.21
N GLU A 693 12.08 1.96 22.21
CA GLU A 693 11.19 2.17 21.04
C GLU A 693 9.70 1.89 21.33
N ILE A 694 9.35 1.75 22.57
CA ILE A 694 8.03 1.31 23.07
C ILE A 694 6.88 2.28 22.78
N GLY A 695 7.17 3.57 22.57
CA GLY A 695 6.14 4.62 22.39
C GLY A 695 5.10 4.38 21.28
N SER A 696 5.32 3.37 20.48
CA SER A 696 4.69 3.19 19.17
C SER A 696 3.43 2.31 19.11
N TYR A 697 3.09 1.58 20.18
CA TYR A 697 1.87 0.72 20.18
C TYR A 697 0.60 1.44 20.64
N SER A 698 0.75 2.55 21.35
CA SER A 698 -0.36 3.44 21.70
C SER A 698 -1.04 4.06 20.45
N GLN A 699 -0.39 3.96 19.31
CA GLN A 699 -0.83 4.56 18.05
C GLN A 699 -1.92 3.78 17.29
N LEU A 700 -2.30 2.56 17.72
CA LEU A 700 -3.37 1.82 17.05
C LEU A 700 -4.72 2.57 17.15
N PHE A 701 -5.01 3.13 18.31
CA PHE A 701 -6.15 4.02 18.50
C PHE A 701 -5.68 5.48 18.57
N LYS A 702 -6.49 6.35 18.01
CA LYS A 702 -6.34 7.78 18.17
C LYS A 702 -6.81 8.17 19.59
N THR A 703 -5.98 8.94 20.31
CA THR A 703 -6.34 9.39 21.64
C THR A 703 -7.35 10.53 21.59
N ALA A 704 -8.03 10.78 22.71
CA ALA A 704 -8.96 11.91 22.83
C ALA A 704 -8.24 13.25 22.61
N GLU A 705 -7.02 13.40 23.15
CA GLU A 705 -6.18 14.57 23.01
C GLU A 705 -5.77 14.82 21.55
N GLU A 706 -5.42 13.76 20.81
CA GLU A 706 -5.11 13.86 19.38
C GLU A 706 -6.34 14.26 18.57
N ILE A 707 -7.53 13.76 18.92
CA ILE A 707 -8.79 14.14 18.28
C ILE A 707 -9.12 15.60 18.59
N GLU A 708 -8.94 16.04 19.84
CA GLU A 708 -9.13 17.43 20.25
C GLU A 708 -8.16 18.36 19.54
N GLN A 709 -6.90 17.96 19.40
CA GLN A 709 -5.90 18.74 18.66
C GLN A 709 -6.27 18.86 17.16
N GLU A 710 -6.68 17.79 16.50
CA GLU A 710 -7.16 17.87 15.11
C GLU A 710 -8.39 18.75 14.97
N ILE A 711 -9.33 18.68 15.93
CA ILE A 711 -10.49 19.58 15.97
C ILE A 711 -10.03 21.03 16.14
N ALA A 712 -9.05 21.27 17.00
CA ALA A 712 -8.47 22.61 17.19
C ALA A 712 -7.77 23.09 15.93
N ASP A 713 -7.00 22.25 15.26
CA ASP A 713 -6.33 22.56 14.01
C ASP A 713 -7.32 22.84 12.87
N ILE A 714 -8.41 22.05 12.78
CA ILE A 714 -9.51 22.30 11.85
C ILE A 714 -10.22 23.62 12.19
N LYS A 715 -10.48 23.89 13.47
CA LYS A 715 -11.07 25.16 13.91
C LYS A 715 -10.16 26.34 13.59
N ASN A 716 -8.85 26.22 13.83
CA ASN A 716 -7.89 27.25 13.49
C ASN A 716 -7.81 27.48 11.96
N ALA A 717 -7.79 26.41 11.17
CA ALA A 717 -7.85 26.49 9.72
C ALA A 717 -9.17 27.09 9.21
N LEU A 718 -10.28 26.81 9.90
CA LEU A 718 -11.58 27.46 9.65
C LEU A 718 -11.63 28.91 10.12
N PHE A 719 -10.87 29.27 11.14
CA PHE A 719 -10.75 30.65 11.66
C PHE A 719 -9.78 31.46 10.82
N ASP A 720 -8.69 30.87 10.32
CA ASP A 720 -7.81 31.43 9.29
C ASP A 720 -8.52 31.51 7.92
N PHE A 721 -9.64 30.83 7.79
CA PHE A 721 -10.66 31.07 6.77
C PHE A 721 -11.38 32.39 7.13
N ASP A 722 -10.69 33.39 6.94
CA ASP A 722 -10.78 34.77 7.19
C ASP A 722 -12.22 35.34 7.11
N THR A 723 -12.89 35.31 8.27
CA THR A 723 -14.20 35.96 8.43
C THR A 723 -14.10 37.47 8.06
N GLU A 724 -12.95 38.13 8.27
CA GLU A 724 -12.74 39.49 7.89
C GLU A 724 -12.70 39.66 6.38
N ASN A 725 -12.06 38.77 5.62
CA ASN A 725 -12.08 38.79 4.15
C ASN A 725 -13.44 38.36 3.60
N ALA A 726 -14.15 37.45 4.22
CA ALA A 726 -15.50 37.07 3.82
C ALA A 726 -16.47 38.23 4.06
N GLU A 727 -16.37 38.96 5.17
CA GLU A 727 -17.18 40.14 5.45
C GLU A 727 -16.75 41.35 4.57
N ALA A 728 -15.46 41.53 4.33
CA ALA A 728 -14.95 42.55 3.41
C ALA A 728 -15.45 42.26 1.98
N PHE A 729 -15.42 41.02 1.55
CA PHE A 729 -15.95 40.58 0.26
C PHE A 729 -17.46 40.80 0.16
N CYS A 730 -18.23 40.42 1.18
CA CYS A 730 -19.67 40.69 1.21
C CYS A 730 -19.99 42.20 1.19
N ARG A 731 -19.21 43.03 1.86
CA ARG A 731 -19.34 44.50 1.80
C ARG A 731 -19.01 45.02 0.41
N GLN A 732 -17.96 44.55 -0.23
CA GLN A 732 -17.59 44.88 -1.61
C GLN A 732 -18.66 44.45 -2.61
N ILE A 733 -19.22 43.23 -2.48
CA ILE A 733 -20.33 42.73 -3.30
C ILE A 733 -21.56 43.66 -3.20
N SER A 734 -21.85 44.20 -2.01
CA SER A 734 -23.01 45.09 -1.83
C SER A 734 -22.85 46.45 -2.53
N GLN A 735 -21.63 46.80 -2.94
CA GLN A 735 -21.29 48.06 -3.63
C GLN A 735 -21.21 47.91 -5.15
N ILE A 736 -21.40 46.74 -5.71
CA ILE A 736 -21.29 46.48 -7.13
C ILE A 736 -22.57 46.93 -7.85
N GLU A 737 -22.42 47.87 -8.78
CA GLU A 737 -23.52 48.38 -9.64
C GLU A 737 -23.75 47.49 -10.89
N ASP A 738 -22.73 46.79 -11.36
CA ASP A 738 -22.85 45.88 -12.51
C ASP A 738 -23.55 44.56 -12.14
N LYS A 739 -24.80 44.43 -12.59
CA LYS A 739 -25.64 43.27 -12.30
C LYS A 739 -25.10 41.95 -12.84
N LYS A 740 -24.34 41.93 -13.95
CA LYS A 740 -23.80 40.69 -14.55
C LYS A 740 -22.63 40.17 -13.73
N GLN A 741 -21.69 41.05 -13.35
CA GLN A 741 -20.58 40.73 -12.50
C GLN A 741 -21.06 40.24 -11.11
N LEU A 742 -22.01 40.95 -10.53
CA LEU A 742 -22.59 40.61 -9.25
C LEU A 742 -23.18 39.18 -9.27
N LEU A 743 -23.91 38.84 -10.33
CA LEU A 743 -24.50 37.52 -10.51
C LEU A 743 -23.41 36.40 -10.64
N ALA A 744 -22.37 36.64 -11.43
CA ALA A 744 -21.28 35.67 -11.61
C ALA A 744 -20.53 35.40 -10.30
N LEU A 745 -20.17 36.45 -9.55
CA LEU A 745 -19.49 36.33 -8.27
C LEU A 745 -20.36 35.70 -7.18
N LYS A 746 -21.64 36.10 -7.10
CA LYS A 746 -22.61 35.45 -6.17
C LYS A 746 -22.77 33.97 -6.48
N LYS A 747 -22.89 33.60 -7.74
CA LYS A 747 -23.01 32.19 -8.15
C LYS A 747 -21.75 31.39 -7.76
N ALA A 748 -20.55 31.92 -8.04
CA ALA A 748 -19.29 31.28 -7.68
C ALA A 748 -19.16 31.12 -6.17
N LEU A 749 -19.47 32.17 -5.38
CA LEU A 749 -19.47 32.08 -3.93
C LEU A 749 -20.47 31.08 -3.37
N GLN A 750 -21.71 31.09 -3.90
CA GLN A 750 -22.74 30.13 -3.50
C GLN A 750 -22.37 28.67 -3.85
N THR A 751 -21.70 28.46 -4.96
CA THR A 751 -21.21 27.13 -5.35
C THR A 751 -20.07 26.67 -4.45
N LEU A 752 -19.15 27.56 -4.10
CA LEU A 752 -18.00 27.25 -3.27
C LEU A 752 -18.41 27.01 -1.81
N LEU A 753 -19.26 27.86 -1.25
CA LEU A 753 -19.71 27.86 0.14
C LEU A 753 -21.18 27.40 0.31
N ALA A 754 -21.65 26.48 -0.56
CA ALA A 754 -23.01 25.93 -0.44
C ALA A 754 -23.23 25.27 0.92
N ALA A 755 -24.50 25.22 1.38
CA ALA A 755 -24.85 24.57 2.65
C ALA A 755 -24.23 23.15 2.74
N GLY A 756 -23.50 22.88 3.79
CA GLY A 756 -22.73 21.64 3.96
C GLY A 756 -21.39 21.59 3.18
N PHE A 757 -20.85 22.73 2.73
CA PHE A 757 -19.55 22.78 2.05
C PHE A 757 -18.44 22.17 2.91
N ALA A 758 -18.48 22.33 4.21
CA ALA A 758 -17.49 21.81 5.14
C ALA A 758 -17.36 20.27 5.07
N THR A 759 -18.47 19.56 4.88
CA THR A 759 -18.47 18.11 4.74
C THR A 759 -18.21 17.62 3.32
N ARG A 760 -18.40 18.47 2.32
CA ARG A 760 -18.27 18.14 0.90
C ARG A 760 -16.93 18.54 0.29
N THR A 761 -16.16 19.40 0.97
CA THR A 761 -14.85 19.83 0.49
C THR A 761 -13.80 18.78 0.86
N PRO A 762 -13.10 18.18 -0.10
CA PRO A 762 -12.02 17.27 0.18
C PRO A 762 -10.94 17.94 1.03
N TRP A 763 -10.35 17.20 1.96
CA TRP A 763 -9.31 17.73 2.87
C TRP A 763 -8.17 18.43 2.13
N ALA A 764 -7.74 17.87 1.01
CA ALA A 764 -6.69 18.46 0.16
C ALA A 764 -7.04 19.86 -0.38
N GLN A 765 -8.32 20.21 -0.46
CA GLN A 765 -8.80 21.50 -0.97
C GLN A 765 -9.01 22.55 0.13
N TRP A 766 -9.04 22.17 1.39
CA TRP A 766 -9.23 23.08 2.51
C TRP A 766 -8.21 24.21 2.55
N PRO A 767 -6.90 24.00 2.38
CA PRO A 767 -5.90 25.06 2.36
C PRO A 767 -6.07 26.01 1.16
N ARG A 768 -6.84 25.60 0.14
CA ARG A 768 -7.08 26.38 -1.08
C ARG A 768 -8.30 27.30 -0.98
N LEU A 769 -9.25 27.00 -0.11
CA LEU A 769 -10.47 27.82 0.04
C LEU A 769 -10.19 29.31 0.31
N PRO A 770 -9.29 29.70 1.24
CA PRO A 770 -8.93 31.11 1.43
C PRO A 770 -8.35 31.75 0.16
N ILE A 771 -7.59 30.98 -0.64
CA ILE A 771 -6.98 31.45 -1.88
C ILE A 771 -8.06 31.69 -2.95
N TYR A 772 -9.08 30.82 -3.03
CA TYR A 772 -10.21 31.01 -3.94
C TYR A 772 -11.01 32.29 -3.60
N LEU A 773 -11.29 32.52 -2.31
CA LEU A 773 -11.96 33.74 -1.86
C LEU A 773 -11.13 34.98 -2.13
N LYS A 774 -9.83 34.95 -1.83
CA LYS A 774 -8.92 36.05 -2.14
C LYS A 774 -8.81 36.30 -3.64
N ALA A 775 -8.91 35.27 -4.46
CA ALA A 775 -8.95 35.43 -5.91
C ALA A 775 -10.22 36.16 -6.38
N MET A 776 -11.35 35.90 -5.74
CA MET A 776 -12.60 36.64 -6.00
C MET A 776 -12.47 38.11 -5.61
N THR A 777 -11.85 38.44 -4.47
CA THR A 777 -11.58 39.82 -4.04
C THR A 777 -10.66 40.55 -5.05
N LEU A 778 -9.54 39.91 -5.43
CA LEU A 778 -8.63 40.50 -6.43
C LEU A 778 -9.27 40.68 -7.81
N ARG A 779 -10.19 39.81 -8.18
CA ARG A 779 -10.99 39.95 -9.38
C ARG A 779 -11.84 41.21 -9.32
N LEU A 780 -12.53 41.48 -8.20
CA LEU A 780 -13.30 42.67 -7.97
C LEU A 780 -12.47 43.96 -8.10
N GLU A 781 -11.31 43.98 -7.45
CA GLU A 781 -10.40 45.14 -7.49
C GLU A 781 -9.93 45.47 -8.92
N LYS A 782 -9.68 44.39 -9.73
CA LYS A 782 -9.18 44.54 -11.11
C LYS A 782 -10.28 44.78 -12.16
N TYR A 783 -11.55 44.58 -11.79
CA TYR A 783 -12.66 44.62 -12.74
C TYR A 783 -12.81 45.95 -13.46
N SER A 784 -12.71 47.07 -12.73
CA SER A 784 -12.85 48.43 -13.29
C SER A 784 -11.82 48.74 -14.35
N GLY A 785 -10.67 48.03 -14.35
CA GLY A 785 -9.59 48.25 -15.31
C GLY A 785 -9.85 47.63 -16.69
N ASN A 786 -10.61 46.52 -16.80
CA ASN A 786 -10.90 45.83 -18.06
C ASN A 786 -12.12 44.90 -18.00
N PRO A 787 -13.34 45.42 -17.97
CA PRO A 787 -14.56 44.62 -17.89
C PRO A 787 -14.78 43.65 -19.04
N THR A 788 -14.36 44.01 -20.25
CA THR A 788 -14.50 43.15 -21.44
C THR A 788 -13.67 41.87 -21.34
N ARG A 789 -12.42 42.01 -20.84
CA ARG A 789 -11.54 40.87 -20.63
C ARG A 789 -12.04 39.95 -19.49
N ASP A 790 -12.61 40.52 -18.43
CA ASP A 790 -13.23 39.81 -17.35
C ASP A 790 -14.42 38.95 -17.85
N ALA A 791 -15.30 39.58 -18.65
CA ALA A 791 -16.45 38.89 -19.23
C ALA A 791 -16.07 37.72 -20.16
N ALA A 792 -15.02 37.89 -20.97
CA ALA A 792 -14.52 36.82 -21.83
C ALA A 792 -13.99 35.61 -21.00
N ARG A 793 -13.21 35.87 -19.96
CA ARG A 793 -12.67 34.86 -19.07
C ARG A 793 -13.77 34.16 -18.27
N GLU A 794 -14.80 34.88 -17.85
CA GLU A 794 -15.95 34.30 -17.16
C GLU A 794 -16.77 33.40 -18.09
N ALA A 795 -16.91 33.74 -19.37
CA ALA A 795 -17.58 32.91 -20.35
C ALA A 795 -16.90 31.54 -20.50
N ASP A 796 -15.57 31.53 -20.58
CA ASP A 796 -14.77 30.26 -20.63
C ASP A 796 -15.00 29.40 -19.39
N ILE A 797 -15.11 30.00 -18.21
CA ILE A 797 -15.35 29.27 -16.95
C ILE A 797 -16.79 28.74 -16.92
N GLN A 798 -17.78 29.55 -17.32
CA GLN A 798 -19.19 29.15 -17.33
C GLN A 798 -19.42 27.95 -18.26
N GLU A 799 -18.74 27.91 -19.41
CA GLU A 799 -18.82 26.76 -20.32
C GLU A 799 -18.34 25.47 -19.62
N LEU A 800 -17.18 25.51 -18.96
CA LEU A 800 -16.65 24.35 -18.23
C LEU A 800 -17.53 23.94 -17.04
N GLU A 801 -18.06 24.91 -16.29
CA GLU A 801 -19.00 24.64 -15.19
C GLU A 801 -20.30 23.99 -15.70
N GLN A 802 -20.84 24.47 -16.81
CA GLN A 802 -22.04 23.91 -17.40
C GLN A 802 -21.82 22.46 -17.83
N MET A 803 -20.71 22.18 -18.53
CA MET A 803 -20.34 20.84 -18.94
C MET A 803 -20.23 19.89 -17.73
N TRP A 804 -19.58 20.34 -16.67
CA TRP A 804 -19.44 19.58 -15.42
C TRP A 804 -20.77 19.32 -14.74
N GLN A 805 -21.62 20.35 -14.63
CA GLN A 805 -22.92 20.29 -13.97
C GLN A 805 -23.87 19.34 -14.71
N GLU A 806 -23.99 19.48 -16.05
CA GLU A 806 -24.85 18.63 -16.87
C GLU A 806 -24.47 17.14 -16.74
N LYS A 807 -23.18 16.82 -16.75
CA LYS A 807 -22.71 15.45 -16.58
C LYS A 807 -23.02 14.93 -15.17
N THR A 808 -22.74 15.74 -14.14
CA THR A 808 -23.00 15.36 -12.74
C THR A 808 -24.50 15.14 -12.51
N ASP A 809 -25.36 16.04 -12.98
CA ASP A 809 -26.80 15.91 -12.86
C ASP A 809 -27.34 14.68 -13.61
N SER A 810 -26.76 14.35 -14.76
CA SER A 810 -27.13 13.15 -15.52
C SER A 810 -26.82 11.88 -14.73
N LEU A 811 -25.62 11.78 -14.13
CA LEU A 811 -25.22 10.63 -13.31
C LEU A 811 -26.11 10.47 -12.07
N VAL A 812 -26.37 11.58 -11.37
CA VAL A 812 -27.24 11.59 -10.19
C VAL A 812 -28.68 11.13 -10.56
N LYS A 813 -29.23 11.61 -11.69
CA LYS A 813 -30.54 11.16 -12.16
C LYS A 813 -30.60 9.68 -12.53
N GLN A 814 -29.47 9.12 -12.95
CA GLN A 814 -29.33 7.69 -13.28
C GLN A 814 -28.99 6.83 -12.06
N GLY A 815 -28.84 7.43 -10.85
CA GLY A 815 -28.44 6.73 -9.64
C GLY A 815 -26.98 6.22 -9.69
N GLN A 816 -26.15 6.79 -10.57
CA GLN A 816 -24.76 6.41 -10.72
C GLN A 816 -23.85 7.30 -9.84
N PRO A 817 -22.80 6.76 -9.22
CA PRO A 817 -21.89 7.56 -8.42
C PRO A 817 -21.06 8.51 -9.31
N VAL A 818 -20.82 9.71 -8.81
CA VAL A 818 -19.89 10.66 -9.44
C VAL A 818 -18.46 10.10 -9.28
N SER A 819 -17.72 9.97 -10.38
CA SER A 819 -16.34 9.47 -10.33
C SER A 819 -15.42 10.49 -9.63
N ASP A 820 -14.32 9.99 -9.03
CA ASP A 820 -13.33 10.83 -8.36
C ASP A 820 -12.72 11.87 -9.33
N ASP A 821 -12.50 11.51 -10.59
CA ASP A 821 -12.02 12.41 -11.62
C ASP A 821 -13.01 13.52 -11.94
N LEU A 822 -14.30 13.20 -12.01
CA LEU A 822 -15.35 14.19 -12.23
C LEU A 822 -15.52 15.13 -11.02
N ALA A 823 -15.37 14.58 -9.80
CA ALA A 823 -15.38 15.37 -8.58
C ALA A 823 -14.15 16.31 -8.49
N ALA A 824 -12.96 15.82 -8.89
CA ALA A 824 -11.72 16.60 -8.95
C ALA A 824 -11.79 17.73 -9.99
N PHE A 825 -12.49 17.52 -11.10
CA PHE A 825 -12.61 18.52 -12.17
C PHE A 825 -13.24 19.83 -11.69
N LYS A 826 -14.18 19.78 -10.73
CA LYS A 826 -14.73 20.97 -10.07
C LYS A 826 -13.62 21.86 -9.48
N TRP A 827 -12.67 21.26 -8.80
CA TRP A 827 -11.57 21.99 -8.15
C TRP A 827 -10.56 22.51 -9.16
N MET A 828 -10.41 21.84 -10.31
CA MET A 828 -9.61 22.36 -11.42
C MET A 828 -10.22 23.62 -12.01
N ILE A 829 -11.55 23.73 -12.03
CA ILE A 829 -12.25 24.98 -12.45
C ILE A 829 -11.95 26.11 -11.45
N GLU A 830 -11.94 25.84 -10.14
CA GLU A 830 -11.57 26.86 -9.14
C GLU A 830 -10.11 27.31 -9.28
N GLU A 831 -9.19 26.39 -9.55
CA GLU A 831 -7.80 26.76 -9.85
C GLU A 831 -7.68 27.56 -11.16
N LEU A 832 -8.53 27.28 -12.15
CA LEU A 832 -8.59 28.09 -13.36
C LEU A 832 -9.03 29.52 -13.05
N ARG A 833 -9.97 29.73 -12.11
CA ARG A 833 -10.35 31.08 -11.63
C ARG A 833 -9.14 31.81 -11.05
N VAL A 834 -8.36 31.15 -10.19
CA VAL A 834 -7.12 31.73 -9.65
C VAL A 834 -6.15 32.08 -10.77
N SER A 835 -5.94 31.20 -11.73
CA SER A 835 -5.02 31.41 -12.85
C SER A 835 -5.44 32.59 -13.76
N LEU A 836 -6.73 32.76 -13.98
CA LEU A 836 -7.25 33.81 -14.88
C LEU A 836 -7.37 35.19 -14.21
N PHE A 837 -7.79 35.25 -12.96
CA PHE A 837 -8.12 36.50 -12.28
C PHE A 837 -7.10 36.95 -11.23
N ALA A 838 -6.33 36.03 -10.66
CA ALA A 838 -5.44 36.27 -9.52
C ALA A 838 -4.11 35.52 -9.66
N GLN A 839 -3.39 35.71 -10.75
CA GLN A 839 -2.14 34.99 -11.07
C GLN A 839 -1.06 35.13 -9.99
N GLU A 840 -1.06 36.19 -9.22
CA GLU A 840 -0.18 36.43 -8.08
C GLU A 840 -0.33 35.39 -6.95
N LEU A 841 -1.52 34.80 -6.79
CA LEU A 841 -1.78 33.78 -5.77
C LEU A 841 -1.25 32.39 -6.12
N LYS A 842 -0.80 32.21 -7.36
CA LYS A 842 -0.27 30.98 -7.93
C LYS A 842 -1.22 29.78 -7.79
N THR A 843 -1.22 28.91 -8.78
CA THR A 843 -1.93 27.64 -8.77
C THR A 843 -0.96 26.52 -8.39
N PRO A 844 -1.41 25.43 -7.74
CA PRO A 844 -0.54 24.29 -7.36
C PRO A 844 0.03 23.56 -8.58
N TYR A 845 -0.65 23.66 -9.72
CA TYR A 845 -0.24 23.08 -11.01
C TYR A 845 -0.62 24.05 -12.14
N PRO A 846 0.02 23.91 -13.32
CA PRO A 846 -0.32 24.76 -14.46
C PRO A 846 -1.75 24.49 -14.95
N VAL A 847 -2.60 25.51 -14.96
CA VAL A 847 -4.02 25.45 -15.35
C VAL A 847 -4.30 26.41 -16.50
N SER A 848 -5.08 25.98 -17.48
CA SER A 848 -5.59 26.80 -18.58
C SER A 848 -6.86 26.18 -19.17
N VAL A 849 -7.70 26.95 -19.84
CA VAL A 849 -8.92 26.49 -20.51
C VAL A 849 -8.63 25.30 -21.42
N LYS A 850 -7.60 25.39 -22.26
CA LYS A 850 -7.20 24.29 -23.17
C LYS A 850 -6.85 23.01 -22.42
N ARG A 851 -6.22 23.10 -21.25
CA ARG A 851 -5.88 21.92 -20.44
C ARG A 851 -7.12 21.30 -19.79
N LEU A 852 -8.04 22.13 -19.30
CA LEU A 852 -9.31 21.64 -18.74
C LEU A 852 -10.17 20.96 -19.80
N LEU A 853 -10.27 21.52 -20.99
CA LEU A 853 -10.99 20.89 -22.10
C LEU A 853 -10.39 19.52 -22.47
N LYS A 854 -9.05 19.42 -22.53
CA LYS A 854 -8.38 18.14 -22.77
C LYS A 854 -8.63 17.13 -21.64
N GLU A 855 -8.65 17.60 -20.38
CA GLU A 855 -8.97 16.75 -19.23
C GLU A 855 -10.45 16.31 -19.26
N TRP A 856 -11.32 17.19 -19.66
CA TRP A 856 -12.74 16.88 -19.84
C TRP A 856 -12.95 15.79 -20.89
N GLU A 857 -12.28 15.89 -22.03
CA GLU A 857 -12.31 14.84 -23.08
C GLU A 857 -11.80 13.50 -22.55
N ARG A 858 -10.80 13.51 -21.65
CA ARG A 858 -10.32 12.30 -20.99
C ARG A 858 -11.39 11.70 -20.09
N ILE A 859 -11.98 12.51 -19.22
CA ILE A 859 -13.04 12.08 -18.29
C ILE A 859 -14.23 11.50 -19.08
N GLN A 860 -14.61 12.09 -20.20
CA GLN A 860 -15.71 11.57 -21.03
C GLN A 860 -15.44 10.21 -21.67
N LYS A 861 -14.18 9.86 -21.93
CA LYS A 861 -13.82 8.56 -22.50
C LYS A 861 -13.87 7.41 -21.47
N ASP A 862 -13.81 7.75 -20.20
CA ASP A 862 -13.86 6.78 -19.10
C ASP A 862 -15.32 6.42 -18.68
N PHE A 863 -16.31 7.04 -19.34
CA PHE A 863 -17.76 6.77 -19.22
C PHE A 863 -18.33 6.14 -20.50
#